data_30a7b0086bbe9195a85736a61c46aaac
#
_entry.id   30a7b0086bbe9195a85736a61c46aaac
#
_cell.length_a   1.000
_cell.length_b   1.000
_cell.length_c   1.000
_cell.angle_alpha   90.00
_cell.angle_beta   90.00
_cell.angle_gamma   90.00
#
_symmetry.space_group_name_H-M   'P 1'
#
loop_
_entity.id
_entity.type
_entity.pdbx_description
1 polymer ?
#
loop_
_entity_poly.entity_id
_entity_poly.type
_entity_poly.pdbx_seq_one_letter_code
_entity_poly.pdbx_strand_id
1 'polypeptide(L)'
;MSETNQLLQNLSTKDKRNITKILPNSWVTLDIESTGLSPKTDKIIEIGAVTFTGNELVDQFSSYINPHRKIDPFISRLTGIKQTNLDNAPDFSAIKQSFMDFIGTNTVIGHNIHFDLSFLNQNGLILSNPSIDTLKLAETILPNCMGYSLSKIAEYFKLTNDNPHRSISDCILTTQVFLSLMTKLLGLDPIILTEIKRLSEHGSWDSKFLIDKILNLYPDAETSKTLLTNLSAVESINPKIKPPLHKNLLPALTRDSITSILSKNGVLSESFPEFEFRKQQIEMAFEITDSIKSQKNIIIEAGTGIGKSLAYLIPAFLSAKSNNKPIIISTNTINLQEQLIQKDIPQLVKALSASNIPAINYTALKGKSNYICTQKFFNELNSDDLRPEDTYILSKIFIWLTQTQNGERSDINLRKKFDLEWWRKLSAESSDCLQNHNNCFLKISREIALLSDIVIVNHALLISDLNNKGNSIPNYNFLIIDEAQNLENEATRQLGFNVRLNDLSIRLEFLISDLEKLHNETNKHNHENFSSIIAKNNLIFNEIKELVSKIIPQSNLLNQQLIEMLKIPDYKTSETTYILRISEETRVTSTWGKLHSEWLNIYNYLSQLHEYLTSFELSIQKFSDLPAPLQQIVNQLSDRCNNLEEIEHSITNFIGNSEDNYVYWLEAHVNLNEINFKRAPLKITEHINDLLLQNNTTILTGATLSTNENFNHIKTQLGLNDFKEVFLGSPFNYKKNALVIVPNDMPEPKEDNYQEILAKMISDATKINNAKIMGLFTSYSSLLKTAHTLQSFAKENDINLLVQKPLTSPYDLVQQFVQSTKPLLLGTSSFWEGIDLNDDLNILIFARLPFQPPNDPLFQARSELYDNPFKEYGLPQAIIKFRQGFGRLIRKQNSKGIAIILDKRILTRSYGKEFIKSIPKTSFSNQPISNIHNRMDDWLNNST
;
A
#
# COMPACT_ATOMS: atom_id res chain seq x y z
N MET A 1 -18.91 -14.20 34.43
CA MET A 1 -18.27 -13.77 35.72
C MET A 1 -16.82 -14.22 35.89
N SER A 2 -16.34 -15.33 35.29
CA SER A 2 -14.95 -15.81 35.43
C SER A 2 -13.92 -15.09 34.55
N GLU A 3 -14.29 -14.59 33.38
CA GLU A 3 -13.35 -14.08 32.35
C GLU A 3 -12.96 -12.60 32.51
N THR A 4 -13.89 -11.75 32.94
CA THR A 4 -13.60 -10.35 33.27
C THR A 4 -12.65 -10.24 34.45
N ASN A 5 -12.76 -11.15 35.41
CA ASN A 5 -11.83 -11.26 36.53
C ASN A 5 -10.41 -11.71 36.10
N GLN A 6 -10.27 -12.46 35.02
CA GLN A 6 -8.97 -12.95 34.54
C GLN A 6 -8.10 -11.83 33.94
N LEU A 7 -8.69 -10.86 33.23
CA LEU A 7 -7.93 -9.73 32.64
C LEU A 7 -7.41 -8.77 33.69
N LEU A 8 -8.20 -8.50 34.70
CA LEU A 8 -7.79 -7.67 35.82
C LEU A 8 -6.74 -8.36 36.70
N GLN A 9 -6.70 -9.70 36.70
CA GLN A 9 -5.63 -10.45 37.39
C GLN A 9 -4.26 -10.23 36.69
N ASN A 10 -4.22 -10.01 35.39
CA ASN A 10 -2.99 -9.80 34.60
C ASN A 10 -2.44 -8.38 34.68
N LEU A 11 -3.20 -7.39 35.17
CA LEU A 11 -2.72 -6.03 35.38
C LEU A 11 -1.89 -5.95 36.67
N SER A 12 -0.80 -5.15 36.65
CA SER A 12 -0.02 -4.88 37.85
C SER A 12 -0.91 -4.20 38.91
N THR A 13 -0.59 -4.43 40.20
CA THR A 13 -1.32 -3.80 41.31
C THR A 13 -1.27 -2.27 41.22
N LYS A 14 -0.19 -1.71 40.67
CA LYS A 14 -0.01 -0.28 40.45
C LYS A 14 -0.96 0.22 39.35
N ASP A 15 -1.08 -0.50 38.22
CA ASP A 15 -1.96 -0.10 37.13
C ASP A 15 -3.43 -0.19 37.53
N LYS A 16 -3.83 -1.23 38.23
CA LYS A 16 -5.18 -1.34 38.81
C LYS A 16 -5.55 -0.12 39.66
N ARG A 17 -4.64 0.26 40.58
CA ARG A 17 -4.84 1.42 41.46
C ARG A 17 -4.91 2.75 40.69
N ASN A 18 -4.09 2.91 39.65
CA ASN A 18 -4.08 4.10 38.83
C ASN A 18 -5.35 4.19 37.96
N ILE A 19 -5.75 3.10 37.31
CA ILE A 19 -6.99 3.02 36.51
C ILE A 19 -8.20 3.39 37.36
N THR A 20 -8.33 2.85 38.57
CA THR A 20 -9.43 3.17 39.49
C THR A 20 -9.48 4.64 39.91
N LYS A 21 -8.33 5.35 39.95
CA LYS A 21 -8.29 6.77 40.25
C LYS A 21 -8.70 7.66 39.08
N ILE A 22 -8.48 7.18 37.85
CA ILE A 22 -8.70 7.94 36.61
C ILE A 22 -10.13 7.79 36.12
N LEU A 23 -10.67 6.57 36.19
CA LEU A 23 -12.02 6.29 35.73
C LEU A 23 -13.09 6.88 36.65
N PRO A 24 -14.28 7.20 36.14
CA PRO A 24 -15.45 7.47 36.95
C PRO A 24 -15.76 6.27 37.89
N ASN A 25 -16.46 6.53 38.99
CA ASN A 25 -16.86 5.45 39.91
C ASN A 25 -17.67 4.37 39.21
N SER A 26 -18.50 4.77 38.22
CA SER A 26 -19.22 3.83 37.35
C SER A 26 -19.22 4.33 35.90
N TRP A 27 -19.25 3.40 34.96
CA TRP A 27 -19.43 3.66 33.54
C TRP A 27 -20.25 2.57 32.86
N VAL A 28 -20.79 2.86 31.68
CA VAL A 28 -21.60 1.92 30.91
C VAL A 28 -20.94 1.69 29.55
N THR A 29 -20.74 0.44 29.18
CA THR A 29 -20.37 0.07 27.83
C THR A 29 -21.62 -0.22 27.02
N LEU A 30 -21.73 0.33 25.82
CA LEU A 30 -22.89 0.25 24.92
C LEU A 30 -22.48 -0.33 23.57
N ASP A 31 -23.36 -1.19 23.02
CA ASP A 31 -23.26 -1.72 21.68
C ASP A 31 -24.65 -2.00 21.10
N ILE A 32 -24.86 -1.75 19.80
CA ILE A 32 -26.14 -1.90 19.10
C ILE A 32 -25.94 -2.73 17.83
N GLU A 33 -26.82 -3.72 17.65
CA GLU A 33 -26.96 -4.42 16.38
C GLU A 33 -28.11 -3.81 15.55
N SER A 34 -27.92 -3.71 14.24
CA SER A 34 -28.86 -3.05 13.34
C SER A 34 -29.09 -3.81 12.04
N THR A 35 -30.15 -3.45 11.29
CA THR A 35 -30.46 -4.07 9.99
C THR A 35 -29.53 -3.60 8.86
N GLY A 36 -28.61 -2.64 9.13
CA GLY A 36 -27.65 -2.10 8.17
C GLY A 36 -26.93 -0.87 8.73
N LEU A 37 -26.18 -0.17 7.90
CA LEU A 37 -25.22 0.86 8.36
C LEU A 37 -25.77 2.29 8.42
N SER A 38 -26.97 2.55 7.89
CA SER A 38 -27.52 3.90 7.78
C SER A 38 -28.62 4.15 8.82
N PRO A 39 -28.41 5.02 9.82
CA PRO A 39 -29.43 5.33 10.82
C PRO A 39 -30.72 5.87 10.23
N LYS A 40 -30.68 6.49 9.02
CA LYS A 40 -31.87 7.04 8.33
C LYS A 40 -32.78 5.97 7.74
N THR A 41 -32.22 4.86 7.28
CA THR A 41 -32.95 3.80 6.57
C THR A 41 -33.01 2.49 7.32
N ASP A 42 -32.07 2.23 8.23
CA ASP A 42 -31.94 0.99 8.96
C ASP A 42 -32.50 1.09 10.40
N LYS A 43 -32.74 -0.05 11.00
CA LYS A 43 -33.42 -0.16 12.30
C LYS A 43 -32.55 -0.93 13.29
N ILE A 44 -32.64 -0.58 14.57
CA ILE A 44 -32.03 -1.34 15.66
C ILE A 44 -32.75 -2.69 15.80
N ILE A 45 -31.99 -3.76 16.01
CA ILE A 45 -32.51 -5.13 16.23
C ILE A 45 -32.11 -5.73 17.58
N GLU A 46 -30.98 -5.27 18.14
CA GLU A 46 -30.55 -5.61 19.50
C GLU A 46 -29.86 -4.41 20.12
N ILE A 47 -30.04 -4.18 21.39
CA ILE A 47 -29.31 -3.20 22.18
C ILE A 47 -28.76 -3.90 23.42
N GLY A 48 -27.47 -3.67 23.67
CA GLY A 48 -26.79 -4.18 24.87
C GLY A 48 -26.05 -3.08 25.58
N ALA A 49 -26.11 -3.11 26.89
CA ALA A 49 -25.31 -2.24 27.74
C ALA A 49 -24.88 -2.98 29.01
N VAL A 50 -23.68 -2.67 29.48
CA VAL A 50 -23.11 -3.30 30.67
C VAL A 50 -22.55 -2.22 31.58
N THR A 51 -22.97 -2.20 32.84
CA THR A 51 -22.51 -1.26 33.85
C THR A 51 -21.35 -1.85 34.64
N PHE A 52 -20.31 -1.04 34.78
CA PHE A 52 -19.15 -1.35 35.61
C PHE A 52 -19.02 -0.35 36.76
N THR A 53 -18.62 -0.85 37.93
CA THR A 53 -18.21 0.00 39.07
C THR A 53 -16.79 -0.40 39.46
N GLY A 54 -15.88 0.56 39.34
CA GLY A 54 -14.45 0.24 39.39
C GLY A 54 -14.07 -0.73 38.26
N ASN A 55 -13.75 -1.96 38.63
CA ASN A 55 -13.37 -3.02 37.70
C ASN A 55 -14.34 -4.20 37.69
N GLU A 56 -15.48 -4.07 38.34
CA GLU A 56 -16.45 -5.14 38.50
C GLU A 56 -17.69 -4.88 37.64
N LEU A 57 -18.15 -5.90 36.94
CA LEU A 57 -19.44 -5.89 36.26
C LEU A 57 -20.53 -5.93 37.30
N VAL A 58 -21.40 -4.91 37.31
CA VAL A 58 -22.46 -4.76 38.34
C VAL A 58 -23.83 -5.13 37.79
N ASP A 59 -24.12 -4.70 36.55
CA ASP A 59 -25.43 -4.89 35.94
C ASP A 59 -25.35 -4.93 34.43
N GLN A 60 -26.35 -5.51 33.77
CA GLN A 60 -26.44 -5.59 32.32
C GLN A 60 -27.88 -5.38 31.83
N PHE A 61 -27.99 -4.69 30.71
CA PHE A 61 -29.23 -4.46 29.98
C PHE A 61 -29.12 -5.09 28.59
N SER A 62 -30.09 -5.93 28.21
CA SER A 62 -30.16 -6.50 26.87
C SER A 62 -31.61 -6.63 26.43
N SER A 63 -31.88 -6.18 25.20
CA SER A 63 -33.21 -6.34 24.60
C SER A 63 -33.08 -6.50 23.06
N TYR A 64 -33.81 -7.51 22.56
CA TYR A 64 -34.15 -7.50 21.14
C TYR A 64 -35.18 -6.41 20.86
N ILE A 65 -35.18 -5.90 19.63
CA ILE A 65 -36.07 -4.83 19.17
C ILE A 65 -36.71 -5.23 17.86
N ASN A 66 -38.03 -5.09 17.75
CA ASN A 66 -38.76 -5.37 16.53
C ASN A 66 -38.51 -4.26 15.48
N PRO A 67 -37.83 -4.55 14.35
CA PRO A 67 -37.57 -3.56 13.31
C PRO A 67 -38.79 -3.32 12.40
N HIS A 68 -39.93 -4.03 12.60
CA HIS A 68 -41.11 -4.01 11.71
C HIS A 68 -40.82 -4.32 10.25
N ARG A 69 -39.76 -5.06 9.98
CA ARG A 69 -39.38 -5.54 8.66
C ARG A 69 -38.58 -6.84 8.77
N LYS A 70 -38.52 -7.59 7.67
CA LYS A 70 -37.66 -8.76 7.59
C LYS A 70 -36.20 -8.33 7.61
N ILE A 71 -35.40 -9.03 8.39
CA ILE A 71 -33.92 -8.83 8.39
C ILE A 71 -33.29 -9.53 7.21
N ASP A 72 -32.23 -8.92 6.67
CA ASP A 72 -31.41 -9.54 5.63
C ASP A 72 -30.80 -10.84 6.17
N PRO A 73 -30.84 -11.97 5.43
CA PRO A 73 -30.18 -13.22 5.83
C PRO A 73 -28.69 -13.05 6.18
N PHE A 74 -28.02 -12.07 5.57
CA PHE A 74 -26.65 -11.73 5.94
C PHE A 74 -26.55 -11.19 7.37
N ILE A 75 -27.42 -10.26 7.75
CA ILE A 75 -27.47 -9.70 9.13
C ILE A 75 -27.81 -10.80 10.13
N SER A 76 -28.79 -11.68 9.81
CA SER A 76 -29.13 -12.82 10.67
C SER A 76 -27.94 -13.75 10.89
N ARG A 77 -27.12 -14.01 9.88
CA ARG A 77 -25.91 -14.84 10.05
C ARG A 77 -24.79 -14.12 10.78
N LEU A 78 -24.58 -12.83 10.48
CA LEU A 78 -23.56 -12.01 11.13
C LEU A 78 -23.77 -11.91 12.64
N THR A 79 -24.99 -11.58 13.03
CA THR A 79 -25.36 -11.34 14.44
C THR A 79 -25.84 -12.61 15.17
N GLY A 80 -26.17 -13.68 14.41
CA GLY A 80 -26.82 -14.88 14.94
C GLY A 80 -28.30 -14.67 15.34
N ILE A 81 -28.84 -13.45 15.11
CA ILE A 81 -30.24 -13.12 15.48
C ILE A 81 -31.18 -13.66 14.40
N LYS A 82 -32.15 -14.44 14.83
CA LYS A 82 -33.19 -15.01 13.94
C LYS A 82 -34.40 -14.08 13.86
N GLN A 83 -35.12 -14.10 12.73
CA GLN A 83 -36.36 -13.33 12.57
C GLN A 83 -37.39 -13.64 13.69
N THR A 84 -37.47 -14.89 14.12
CA THR A 84 -38.37 -15.31 15.21
C THR A 84 -38.04 -14.67 16.56
N ASN A 85 -36.80 -14.25 16.80
CA ASN A 85 -36.42 -13.49 17.99
C ASN A 85 -36.97 -12.07 17.96
N LEU A 86 -37.09 -11.49 16.76
CA LEU A 86 -37.50 -10.10 16.56
C LEU A 86 -39.01 -9.93 16.41
N ASP A 87 -39.70 -10.91 15.85
CA ASP A 87 -41.18 -10.84 15.64
C ASP A 87 -41.96 -10.63 16.94
N ASN A 88 -41.44 -11.18 18.06
CA ASN A 88 -42.05 -11.07 19.39
C ASN A 88 -41.34 -10.06 20.30
N ALA A 89 -40.32 -9.35 19.78
CA ALA A 89 -39.59 -8.37 20.57
C ALA A 89 -40.35 -7.04 20.71
N PRO A 90 -40.11 -6.30 21.80
CA PRO A 90 -40.75 -4.99 22.00
C PRO A 90 -40.25 -3.97 20.97
N ASP A 91 -41.06 -2.93 20.80
CA ASP A 91 -40.61 -1.71 20.05
C ASP A 91 -39.58 -0.95 20.87
N PHE A 92 -38.73 -0.22 20.21
CA PHE A 92 -37.71 0.62 20.88
C PHE A 92 -38.36 1.62 21.84
N SER A 93 -39.52 2.16 21.52
CA SER A 93 -40.28 3.08 22.36
C SER A 93 -40.69 2.47 23.74
N ALA A 94 -40.93 1.17 23.75
CA ALA A 94 -41.33 0.47 24.97
C ALA A 94 -40.17 0.28 25.97
N ILE A 95 -38.95 0.15 25.45
CA ILE A 95 -37.74 -0.05 26.28
C ILE A 95 -36.98 1.23 26.56
N LYS A 96 -37.29 2.31 25.86
CA LYS A 96 -36.57 3.56 25.87
C LYS A 96 -36.34 4.12 27.27
N GLN A 97 -37.40 4.16 28.11
CA GLN A 97 -37.32 4.69 29.48
C GLN A 97 -36.41 3.83 30.36
N SER A 98 -36.65 2.51 30.37
CA SER A 98 -35.85 1.58 31.19
C SER A 98 -34.38 1.58 30.79
N PHE A 99 -34.10 1.78 29.48
CA PHE A 99 -32.75 1.91 28.99
C PHE A 99 -32.10 3.24 29.44
N MET A 100 -32.84 4.36 29.41
CA MET A 100 -32.36 5.65 29.94
C MET A 100 -32.07 5.55 31.44
N ASP A 101 -32.94 4.93 32.20
CA ASP A 101 -32.75 4.75 33.63
C ASP A 101 -31.54 3.86 33.95
N PHE A 102 -31.26 2.85 33.09
CA PHE A 102 -30.08 2.00 33.21
C PHE A 102 -28.79 2.78 32.96
N ILE A 103 -28.74 3.59 31.91
CA ILE A 103 -27.55 4.41 31.60
C ILE A 103 -27.35 5.50 32.67
N GLY A 104 -28.41 6.11 33.15
CA GLY A 104 -28.37 7.18 34.14
C GLY A 104 -27.41 8.33 33.70
N THR A 105 -26.56 8.77 34.62
CA THR A 105 -25.54 9.82 34.38
C THR A 105 -24.14 9.26 34.11
N ASN A 106 -24.02 7.96 33.90
CA ASN A 106 -22.72 7.31 33.69
C ASN A 106 -22.04 7.74 32.40
N THR A 107 -20.71 7.71 32.38
CA THR A 107 -19.93 7.85 31.14
C THR A 107 -20.19 6.63 30.25
N VAL A 108 -20.49 6.88 28.98
CA VAL A 108 -20.78 5.83 27.98
C VAL A 108 -19.52 5.53 27.17
N ILE A 109 -19.18 4.24 27.09
CA ILE A 109 -18.02 3.74 26.34
C ILE A 109 -18.53 2.84 25.21
N GLY A 110 -17.99 3.01 24.01
CA GLY A 110 -18.31 2.14 22.88
C GLY A 110 -17.15 2.04 21.89
N HIS A 111 -17.26 1.12 20.97
CA HIS A 111 -16.31 0.99 19.87
C HIS A 111 -16.93 1.60 18.61
N ASN A 112 -16.44 2.75 18.15
CA ASN A 112 -17.10 3.61 17.18
C ASN A 112 -18.47 4.12 17.70
N ILE A 113 -18.47 4.55 18.95
CA ILE A 113 -19.68 4.92 19.70
C ILE A 113 -20.60 5.90 18.97
N HIS A 114 -20.07 6.74 18.10
CA HIS A 114 -20.87 7.68 17.29
C HIS A 114 -21.86 6.98 16.37
N PHE A 115 -21.57 5.77 15.93
CA PHE A 115 -22.51 4.91 15.17
C PHE A 115 -23.73 4.59 16.04
N ASP A 116 -23.52 4.08 17.23
CA ASP A 116 -24.58 3.67 18.16
C ASP A 116 -25.41 4.87 18.58
N LEU A 117 -24.75 5.96 18.98
CA LEU A 117 -25.43 7.20 19.36
C LEU A 117 -26.26 7.78 18.22
N SER A 118 -25.84 7.64 16.97
CA SER A 118 -26.60 8.12 15.80
C SER A 118 -27.89 7.33 15.59
N PHE A 119 -27.89 6.01 15.81
CA PHE A 119 -29.08 5.16 15.78
C PHE A 119 -30.03 5.48 16.93
N LEU A 120 -29.51 5.69 18.14
CA LEU A 120 -30.32 6.12 19.29
C LEU A 120 -30.98 7.47 19.03
N ASN A 121 -30.22 8.46 18.52
CA ASN A 121 -30.74 9.79 18.19
C ASN A 121 -31.84 9.72 17.12
N GLN A 122 -31.66 8.92 16.06
CA GLN A 122 -32.68 8.73 15.03
C GLN A 122 -33.97 8.10 15.58
N ASN A 123 -33.89 7.31 16.66
CA ASN A 123 -35.04 6.75 17.37
C ASN A 123 -35.53 7.65 18.53
N GLY A 124 -35.11 8.92 18.54
CA GLY A 124 -35.57 9.93 19.48
C GLY A 124 -34.97 9.84 20.88
N LEU A 125 -33.83 9.14 21.06
CA LEU A 125 -33.10 9.08 22.31
C LEU A 125 -31.75 9.81 22.16
N ILE A 126 -31.66 11.01 22.70
CA ILE A 126 -30.44 11.83 22.72
C ILE A 126 -29.79 11.65 24.09
N LEU A 127 -28.60 11.04 24.12
CA LEU A 127 -27.78 10.92 25.30
C LEU A 127 -26.86 12.13 25.42
N SER A 128 -26.91 12.81 26.57
CA SER A 128 -26.00 13.93 26.91
C SER A 128 -24.81 13.49 27.77
N ASN A 129 -24.67 12.20 27.98
CA ASN A 129 -23.61 11.60 28.79
C ASN A 129 -22.24 11.82 28.15
N PRO A 130 -21.17 12.05 28.93
CA PRO A 130 -19.81 11.98 28.39
C PRO A 130 -19.59 10.62 27.70
N SER A 131 -18.96 10.63 26.53
CA SER A 131 -18.68 9.42 25.78
C SER A 131 -17.17 9.19 25.57
N ILE A 132 -16.77 7.95 25.44
CA ILE A 132 -15.41 7.53 25.09
C ILE A 132 -15.48 6.58 23.91
N ASP A 133 -14.81 6.96 22.80
CA ASP A 133 -14.68 6.11 21.62
C ASP A 133 -13.38 5.31 21.66
N THR A 134 -13.48 3.98 21.88
CA THR A 134 -12.31 3.09 21.91
C THR A 134 -11.66 2.95 20.55
N LEU A 135 -12.38 3.16 19.44
CA LEU A 135 -11.81 3.17 18.08
C LEU A 135 -10.85 4.34 17.92
N LYS A 136 -11.29 5.58 18.21
CA LYS A 136 -10.46 6.78 18.09
C LYS A 136 -9.26 6.72 19.04
N LEU A 137 -9.47 6.25 20.26
CA LEU A 137 -8.40 6.05 21.23
C LEU A 137 -7.36 5.05 20.72
N ALA A 138 -7.78 3.90 20.20
CA ALA A 138 -6.90 2.89 19.63
C ALA A 138 -6.15 3.39 18.38
N GLU A 139 -6.83 4.10 17.47
CA GLU A 139 -6.22 4.72 16.29
C GLU A 139 -5.06 5.66 16.68
N THR A 140 -5.16 6.32 17.81
CA THR A 140 -4.13 7.26 18.29
C THR A 140 -2.99 6.54 18.99
N ILE A 141 -3.29 5.65 19.96
CA ILE A 141 -2.24 5.10 20.85
C ILE A 141 -1.66 3.75 20.40
N LEU A 142 -2.24 3.14 19.36
CA LEU A 142 -1.75 1.90 18.75
C LEU A 142 -1.37 2.13 17.29
N PRO A 143 -0.36 2.95 16.98
CA PRO A 143 -0.04 3.35 15.61
C PRO A 143 0.31 2.16 14.69
N ASN A 144 0.79 1.05 15.26
CA ASN A 144 1.26 -0.15 14.54
C ASN A 144 0.19 -1.27 14.48
N CYS A 145 -1.03 -1.04 14.98
CA CYS A 145 -2.07 -2.07 14.95
C CYS A 145 -2.50 -2.38 13.51
N MET A 146 -2.60 -3.65 13.16
CA MET A 146 -2.95 -4.12 11.80
C MET A 146 -4.34 -3.67 11.32
N GLY A 147 -5.23 -3.32 12.26
CA GLY A 147 -6.59 -2.83 12.01
C GLY A 147 -7.22 -2.37 13.30
N TYR A 148 -8.27 -1.55 13.19
CA TYR A 148 -8.91 -0.94 14.34
C TYR A 148 -10.36 -1.41 14.55
N SER A 149 -10.81 -2.50 13.89
CA SER A 149 -12.06 -3.14 14.30
C SER A 149 -11.91 -3.75 15.71
N LEU A 150 -13.00 -3.87 16.44
CA LEU A 150 -13.01 -4.43 17.81
C LEU A 150 -12.27 -5.78 17.86
N SER A 151 -12.54 -6.67 16.91
CA SER A 151 -11.87 -7.97 16.76
C SER A 151 -10.36 -7.87 16.53
N LYS A 152 -9.89 -6.90 15.71
CA LYS A 152 -8.46 -6.72 15.43
C LYS A 152 -7.70 -6.13 16.62
N ILE A 153 -8.31 -5.23 17.37
CA ILE A 153 -7.73 -4.72 18.60
C ILE A 153 -7.70 -5.81 19.67
N ALA A 154 -8.75 -6.63 19.77
CA ALA A 154 -8.78 -7.78 20.66
C ALA A 154 -7.66 -8.78 20.32
N GLU A 155 -7.46 -9.10 19.04
CA GLU A 155 -6.33 -9.93 18.56
C GLU A 155 -4.97 -9.33 18.97
N TYR A 156 -4.78 -8.02 18.81
CA TYR A 156 -3.55 -7.31 19.22
C TYR A 156 -3.27 -7.49 20.72
N PHE A 157 -4.31 -7.44 21.56
CA PHE A 157 -4.19 -7.66 23.01
C PHE A 157 -4.33 -9.12 23.44
N LYS A 158 -4.50 -10.06 22.48
CA LYS A 158 -4.72 -11.50 22.72
C LYS A 158 -5.96 -11.77 23.57
N LEU A 159 -7.03 -10.99 23.33
CA LEU A 159 -8.33 -11.16 23.94
C LEU A 159 -9.20 -12.09 23.08
N THR A 160 -10.07 -12.86 23.71
CA THR A 160 -11.01 -13.77 23.02
C THR A 160 -12.44 -13.26 23.16
N ASN A 161 -13.25 -13.47 22.14
CA ASN A 161 -14.70 -13.25 22.18
C ASN A 161 -15.40 -14.54 21.76
N ASP A 162 -16.15 -15.15 22.68
CA ASP A 162 -16.81 -16.44 22.44
C ASP A 162 -18.06 -16.30 21.54
N ASN A 163 -18.68 -15.11 21.50
CA ASN A 163 -19.88 -14.84 20.71
C ASN A 163 -19.81 -13.46 20.04
N PRO A 164 -19.00 -13.28 18.99
CA PRO A 164 -18.91 -12.01 18.27
C PRO A 164 -20.25 -11.63 17.62
N HIS A 165 -20.49 -10.33 17.49
CA HIS A 165 -21.73 -9.74 16.96
C HIS A 165 -22.98 -10.05 17.80
N ARG A 166 -22.80 -10.05 19.12
CA ARG A 166 -23.87 -10.04 20.12
C ARG A 166 -23.59 -8.88 21.06
N SER A 167 -24.56 -7.99 21.19
CA SER A 167 -24.37 -6.68 21.84
C SER A 167 -23.77 -6.78 23.26
N ILE A 168 -24.19 -7.73 24.12
CA ILE A 168 -23.57 -7.91 25.45
C ILE A 168 -22.13 -8.43 25.36
N SER A 169 -21.88 -9.40 24.46
CA SER A 169 -20.53 -9.96 24.28
C SER A 169 -19.56 -8.91 23.79
N ASP A 170 -20.01 -8.08 22.84
CA ASP A 170 -19.21 -6.98 22.28
C ASP A 170 -19.05 -5.83 23.29
N CYS A 171 -20.03 -5.56 24.17
CA CYS A 171 -19.85 -4.65 25.32
C CYS A 171 -18.76 -5.13 26.29
N ILE A 172 -18.74 -6.42 26.63
CA ILE A 172 -17.71 -7.00 27.51
C ILE A 172 -16.34 -6.89 26.85
N LEU A 173 -16.23 -7.28 25.56
CA LEU A 173 -14.99 -7.17 24.80
C LEU A 173 -14.52 -5.72 24.68
N THR A 174 -15.43 -4.78 24.42
CA THR A 174 -15.13 -3.34 24.37
C THR A 174 -14.58 -2.82 25.69
N THR A 175 -15.12 -3.30 26.83
CA THR A 175 -14.57 -3.00 28.16
C THR A 175 -13.14 -3.52 28.30
N GLN A 176 -12.89 -4.76 27.89
CA GLN A 176 -11.56 -5.38 27.97
C GLN A 176 -10.54 -4.62 27.11
N VAL A 177 -10.94 -4.25 25.90
CA VAL A 177 -10.14 -3.42 24.99
C VAL A 177 -9.88 -2.06 25.63
N PHE A 178 -10.89 -1.41 26.17
CA PHE A 178 -10.75 -0.12 26.84
C PHE A 178 -9.73 -0.16 28.00
N LEU A 179 -9.82 -1.13 28.88
CA LEU A 179 -8.87 -1.29 29.99
C LEU A 179 -7.45 -1.56 29.51
N SER A 180 -7.30 -2.32 28.42
CA SER A 180 -6.01 -2.58 27.78
C SER A 180 -5.43 -1.29 27.16
N LEU A 181 -6.26 -0.47 26.51
CA LEU A 181 -5.87 0.84 25.99
C LEU A 181 -5.48 1.81 27.12
N MET A 182 -6.22 1.81 28.25
CA MET A 182 -5.86 2.60 29.41
C MET A 182 -4.50 2.20 30.00
N THR A 183 -4.18 0.92 30.02
CA THR A 183 -2.85 0.44 30.46
C THR A 183 -1.74 0.94 29.54
N LYS A 184 -1.98 0.92 28.21
CA LYS A 184 -1.04 1.48 27.22
C LYS A 184 -0.86 2.98 27.40
N LEU A 185 -1.96 3.71 27.62
CA LEU A 185 -1.95 5.17 27.84
C LEU A 185 -1.17 5.55 29.10
N LEU A 186 -1.35 4.80 30.20
CA LEU A 186 -0.59 4.95 31.43
C LEU A 186 0.90 4.63 31.30
N GLY A 187 1.27 3.81 30.35
CA GLY A 187 2.65 3.46 30.02
C GLY A 187 3.36 4.48 29.12
N LEU A 188 2.67 5.50 28.61
CA LEU A 188 3.28 6.57 27.81
C LEU A 188 4.06 7.51 28.74
N ASP A 189 5.16 8.06 28.21
CA ASP A 189 5.91 9.10 28.90
C ASP A 189 5.01 10.32 29.18
N PRO A 190 5.02 10.91 30.38
CA PRO A 190 4.24 12.09 30.70
C PRO A 190 4.41 13.27 29.75
N ILE A 191 5.58 13.37 29.11
CA ILE A 191 5.89 14.39 28.11
C ILE A 191 5.06 14.17 26.83
N ILE A 192 4.94 12.92 26.39
CA ILE A 192 4.09 12.56 25.24
C ILE A 192 2.63 12.92 25.55
N LEU A 193 2.18 12.58 26.75
CA LEU A 193 0.81 12.90 27.20
C LEU A 193 0.56 14.40 27.27
N THR A 194 1.55 15.19 27.68
CA THR A 194 1.45 16.66 27.71
C THR A 194 1.28 17.23 26.31
N GLU A 195 2.03 16.72 25.33
CA GLU A 195 1.91 17.15 23.94
C GLU A 195 0.57 16.72 23.31
N ILE A 196 0.12 15.50 23.57
CA ILE A 196 -1.22 15.05 23.14
C ILE A 196 -2.32 15.90 23.77
N LYS A 197 -2.17 16.29 25.04
CA LYS A 197 -3.10 17.24 25.68
C LYS A 197 -3.14 18.57 24.94
N ARG A 198 -1.96 19.17 24.64
CA ARG A 198 -1.86 20.42 23.88
C ARG A 198 -2.57 20.30 22.52
N LEU A 199 -2.33 19.22 21.77
CA LEU A 199 -3.02 18.97 20.51
C LEU A 199 -4.52 18.80 20.69
N SER A 200 -4.96 18.12 21.74
CA SER A 200 -6.39 17.93 22.03
C SER A 200 -7.14 19.21 22.34
N GLU A 201 -6.44 20.31 22.66
CA GLU A 201 -7.03 21.65 22.86
C GLU A 201 -7.50 22.30 21.57
N HIS A 202 -6.87 21.96 20.43
CA HIS A 202 -7.28 22.41 19.09
C HIS A 202 -8.41 21.57 18.49
N GLY A 203 -8.82 20.45 19.14
CA GLY A 203 -9.83 19.53 18.66
C GLY A 203 -10.86 19.14 19.70
N SER A 204 -11.98 18.55 19.25
CA SER A 204 -13.01 17.98 20.14
C SER A 204 -12.66 16.51 20.47
N TRP A 205 -11.75 16.32 21.42
CA TRP A 205 -11.39 14.96 21.85
C TRP A 205 -12.30 14.47 22.98
N ASP A 206 -13.06 13.43 22.72
CA ASP A 206 -13.95 12.81 23.74
C ASP A 206 -13.16 12.25 24.93
N SER A 207 -11.91 11.82 24.69
CA SER A 207 -11.01 11.23 25.69
C SER A 207 -10.05 12.23 26.37
N LYS A 208 -10.17 13.54 26.13
CA LYS A 208 -9.27 14.58 26.69
C LYS A 208 -9.22 14.49 28.21
N PHE A 209 -10.36 14.31 28.87
CA PHE A 209 -10.43 14.23 30.33
C PHE A 209 -9.62 13.06 30.92
N LEU A 210 -9.44 11.97 30.18
CA LEU A 210 -8.59 10.84 30.60
C LEU A 210 -7.12 11.26 30.65
N ILE A 211 -6.66 12.00 29.62
CA ILE A 211 -5.29 12.50 29.55
C ILE A 211 -5.04 13.46 30.70
N ASP A 212 -5.97 14.39 30.98
CA ASP A 212 -5.87 15.34 32.10
C ASP A 212 -5.77 14.61 33.45
N LYS A 213 -6.60 13.60 33.68
CA LYS A 213 -6.56 12.82 34.91
C LYS A 213 -5.26 12.01 35.07
N ILE A 214 -4.71 11.47 33.95
CA ILE A 214 -3.44 10.75 33.96
C ILE A 214 -2.31 11.72 34.31
N LEU A 215 -2.25 12.89 33.68
CA LEU A 215 -1.22 13.90 33.97
C LEU A 215 -1.25 14.36 35.42
N ASN A 216 -2.43 14.44 36.05
CA ASN A 216 -2.53 14.77 37.48
C ASN A 216 -1.90 13.71 38.40
N LEU A 217 -1.58 12.52 37.92
CA LEU A 217 -0.79 11.52 38.66
C LEU A 217 0.72 11.83 38.66
N TYR A 218 1.15 12.76 37.80
CA TYR A 218 2.54 13.15 37.59
C TYR A 218 2.71 14.68 37.76
N PRO A 219 2.53 15.23 39.00
CA PRO A 219 2.54 16.68 39.23
C PRO A 219 3.86 17.36 38.93
N ASP A 220 4.97 16.62 38.95
CA ASP A 220 6.33 17.10 38.69
C ASP A 220 6.76 16.98 37.22
N ALA A 221 5.86 16.62 36.32
CA ALA A 221 6.15 16.60 34.90
C ALA A 221 6.28 18.05 34.38
N GLU A 222 7.47 18.61 34.47
CA GLU A 222 7.78 19.96 33.98
C GLU A 222 7.40 20.11 32.49
N THR A 223 6.65 21.16 32.20
CA THR A 223 6.38 21.63 30.85
C THR A 223 7.66 22.27 30.27
N SER A 224 8.58 21.44 29.84
CA SER A 224 9.83 21.95 29.28
C SER A 224 9.73 22.08 27.75
N LYS A 225 9.67 23.29 27.23
CA LYS A 225 9.93 23.65 25.83
C LYS A 225 11.29 23.11 25.33
N THR A 226 12.18 22.76 26.24
CA THR A 226 13.52 22.22 25.98
C THR A 226 13.49 20.74 25.57
N LEU A 227 12.36 20.04 25.73
CA LEU A 227 12.26 18.60 25.46
C LEU A 227 11.97 18.25 24.00
N LEU A 228 11.47 19.20 23.21
CA LEU A 228 11.37 19.05 21.76
C LEU A 228 12.75 18.99 21.08
N THR A 229 13.79 19.58 21.74
CA THR A 229 15.19 19.48 21.32
C THR A 229 15.88 18.23 21.85
N ASN A 230 15.34 17.61 22.90
CA ASN A 230 15.88 16.43 23.57
C ASN A 230 14.99 15.19 23.37
N LEU A 231 14.39 14.97 22.21
CA LEU A 231 13.94 13.64 21.84
C LEU A 231 15.19 12.75 21.63
N SER A 232 15.91 12.57 22.75
CA SER A 232 17.05 11.67 22.89
C SER A 232 16.70 10.20 22.60
N ALA A 233 15.41 9.87 22.54
CA ALA A 233 14.98 8.60 21.94
C ALA A 233 15.39 8.51 20.46
N VAL A 234 15.37 9.63 19.71
CA VAL A 234 15.89 9.69 18.35
C VAL A 234 17.43 9.80 18.34
N GLU A 235 18.03 10.45 19.34
CA GLU A 235 19.50 10.44 19.52
C GLU A 235 20.05 9.05 19.93
N SER A 236 19.25 8.22 20.59
CA SER A 236 19.62 6.83 20.91
C SER A 236 19.50 5.86 19.73
N ILE A 237 18.91 6.29 18.60
CA ILE A 237 18.98 5.57 17.32
C ILE A 237 20.35 5.89 16.66
N ASN A 238 21.39 5.74 17.40
CA ASN A 238 22.69 5.49 16.79
C ASN A 238 22.68 4.01 16.43
N PRO A 239 22.50 3.64 15.16
CA PRO A 239 22.55 2.24 14.81
C PRO A 239 23.92 1.76 15.29
N LYS A 240 23.96 0.94 16.34
CA LYS A 240 25.14 0.20 16.70
C LYS A 240 25.37 -0.81 15.57
N ILE A 241 25.78 -0.29 14.43
CA ILE A 241 26.24 -1.11 13.32
C ILE A 241 27.54 -1.71 13.82
N LYS A 242 27.42 -2.91 14.35
CA LYS A 242 28.60 -3.69 14.66
C LYS A 242 29.28 -3.97 13.33
N PRO A 243 30.56 -3.60 13.17
CA PRO A 243 31.30 -4.02 11.99
C PRO A 243 31.20 -5.55 11.91
N PRO A 244 31.14 -6.14 10.70
CA PRO A 244 30.99 -7.57 10.51
C PRO A 244 32.15 -8.30 11.19
N LEU A 245 31.86 -8.89 12.35
CA LEU A 245 32.89 -9.35 13.29
C LEU A 245 33.70 -10.54 12.75
N HIS A 246 33.27 -11.26 11.72
CA HIS A 246 33.94 -12.50 11.31
C HIS A 246 33.74 -12.92 9.85
N LYS A 247 33.76 -11.98 8.88
CA LYS A 247 33.66 -12.34 7.42
C LYS A 247 34.68 -13.42 7.01
N ASN A 248 35.88 -13.43 7.59
CA ASN A 248 36.92 -14.41 7.28
C ASN A 248 36.53 -15.86 7.61
N LEU A 249 35.54 -16.08 8.48
CA LEU A 249 35.05 -17.41 8.87
C LEU A 249 33.92 -17.92 7.93
N LEU A 250 33.43 -17.09 6.99
CA LEU A 250 32.47 -17.57 6.02
C LEU A 250 33.07 -18.66 5.14
N PRO A 251 32.35 -19.74 4.79
CA PRO A 251 32.77 -20.69 3.77
C PRO A 251 33.11 -19.99 2.45
N ALA A 252 34.04 -20.54 1.70
CA ALA A 252 34.31 -20.02 0.36
C ALA A 252 33.10 -20.22 -0.56
N LEU A 253 32.88 -19.32 -1.50
CA LEU A 253 31.82 -19.45 -2.50
C LEU A 253 32.19 -20.58 -3.48
N THR A 254 31.77 -21.81 -3.20
CA THR A 254 32.00 -23.01 -4.03
C THR A 254 30.72 -23.81 -4.22
N ARG A 255 30.69 -24.67 -5.23
CA ARG A 255 29.55 -25.60 -5.41
C ARG A 255 29.37 -26.53 -4.23
N ASP A 256 30.49 -26.95 -3.58
CA ASP A 256 30.45 -27.79 -2.40
C ASP A 256 29.80 -27.08 -1.20
N SER A 257 30.14 -25.82 -0.99
CA SER A 257 29.53 -25.00 0.06
C SER A 257 28.02 -24.76 -0.21
N ILE A 258 27.61 -24.56 -1.44
CA ILE A 258 26.19 -24.50 -1.83
C ILE A 258 25.50 -25.83 -1.55
N THR A 259 26.14 -26.95 -1.93
CA THR A 259 25.59 -28.29 -1.72
C THR A 259 25.45 -28.62 -0.24
N SER A 260 26.43 -28.27 0.60
CA SER A 260 26.36 -28.49 2.04
C SER A 260 25.20 -27.75 2.70
N ILE A 261 24.75 -26.62 2.12
CA ILE A 261 23.62 -25.84 2.65
C ILE A 261 22.27 -26.34 2.10
N LEU A 262 22.15 -26.62 0.79
CA LEU A 262 20.88 -26.89 0.07
C LEU A 262 20.56 -28.36 -0.17
N SER A 263 21.46 -29.30 0.17
CA SER A 263 21.22 -30.74 -0.05
C SER A 263 20.15 -31.31 0.89
N LYS A 264 19.71 -32.56 0.62
CA LYS A 264 18.74 -33.28 1.46
C LYS A 264 19.18 -33.41 2.91
N ASN A 265 20.49 -33.52 3.15
CA ASN A 265 21.12 -33.62 4.47
C ASN A 265 21.97 -32.38 4.74
N GLY A 266 21.55 -31.22 4.19
CA GLY A 266 22.27 -29.95 4.36
C GLY A 266 21.70 -29.13 5.50
N VAL A 267 22.39 -28.02 5.77
CA VAL A 267 22.08 -27.09 6.87
C VAL A 267 20.62 -26.65 6.91
N LEU A 268 20.00 -26.38 5.75
CA LEU A 268 18.59 -25.96 5.71
C LEU A 268 17.64 -27.11 6.04
N SER A 269 17.96 -28.33 5.58
CA SER A 269 17.13 -29.50 5.87
C SER A 269 17.16 -29.87 7.36
N GLU A 270 18.30 -29.70 8.01
CA GLU A 270 18.45 -29.94 9.47
C GLU A 270 17.74 -28.85 10.30
N SER A 271 17.74 -27.62 9.79
CA SER A 271 17.17 -26.46 10.53
C SER A 271 15.65 -26.30 10.33
N PHE A 272 15.09 -26.77 9.23
CA PHE A 272 13.68 -26.60 8.88
C PHE A 272 13.03 -27.93 8.51
N PRO A 273 12.14 -28.49 9.36
CA PRO A 273 11.43 -29.76 9.07
C PRO A 273 10.59 -29.72 7.78
N GLU A 274 10.12 -28.55 7.39
CA GLU A 274 9.31 -28.35 6.17
C GLU A 274 10.14 -28.06 4.91
N PHE A 275 11.47 -28.15 5.00
CA PHE A 275 12.34 -27.89 3.87
C PHE A 275 12.21 -29.01 2.83
N GLU A 276 11.76 -28.67 1.65
CA GLU A 276 11.70 -29.58 0.49
C GLU A 276 12.93 -29.39 -0.39
N PHE A 277 13.70 -30.44 -0.54
CA PHE A 277 14.82 -30.47 -1.48
C PHE A 277 14.32 -30.34 -2.93
N ARG A 278 14.88 -29.41 -3.68
CA ARG A 278 14.58 -29.16 -5.09
C ARG A 278 15.87 -29.06 -5.90
N LYS A 279 16.02 -29.97 -6.87
CA LYS A 279 17.22 -30.04 -7.71
C LYS A 279 17.47 -28.71 -8.45
N GLN A 280 16.41 -28.12 -9.00
CA GLN A 280 16.48 -26.85 -9.72
C GLN A 280 16.95 -25.67 -8.85
N GLN A 281 16.67 -25.69 -7.54
CA GLN A 281 17.15 -24.68 -6.61
C GLN A 281 18.68 -24.72 -6.50
N ILE A 282 19.28 -25.90 -6.38
CA ILE A 282 20.73 -26.06 -6.34
C ILE A 282 21.35 -25.68 -7.69
N GLU A 283 20.75 -26.12 -8.81
CA GLU A 283 21.20 -25.76 -10.16
C GLU A 283 21.24 -24.24 -10.35
N MET A 284 20.16 -23.53 -9.92
CA MET A 284 20.14 -22.07 -9.94
C MET A 284 21.26 -21.46 -9.10
N ALA A 285 21.46 -21.94 -7.88
CA ALA A 285 22.52 -21.45 -7.00
C ALA A 285 23.92 -21.70 -7.56
N PHE A 286 24.14 -22.81 -8.28
CA PHE A 286 25.39 -23.08 -9.00
C PHE A 286 25.63 -22.10 -10.15
N GLU A 287 24.61 -21.86 -10.97
CA GLU A 287 24.71 -20.92 -12.09
C GLU A 287 25.01 -19.49 -11.62
N ILE A 288 24.39 -19.06 -10.52
CA ILE A 288 24.67 -17.77 -9.89
C ILE A 288 26.10 -17.74 -9.31
N THR A 289 26.54 -18.82 -8.65
CA THR A 289 27.90 -18.95 -8.13
C THR A 289 28.96 -18.83 -9.24
N ASP A 290 28.73 -19.49 -10.35
CA ASP A 290 29.63 -19.46 -11.51
C ASP A 290 29.64 -18.08 -12.17
N SER A 291 28.47 -17.40 -12.27
CA SER A 291 28.34 -16.04 -12.75
C SER A 291 29.13 -15.05 -11.89
N ILE A 292 28.97 -15.10 -10.55
CA ILE A 292 29.71 -14.24 -9.61
C ILE A 292 31.22 -14.45 -9.74
N LYS A 293 31.68 -15.73 -9.81
CA LYS A 293 33.12 -16.05 -9.93
C LYS A 293 33.74 -15.63 -11.27
N SER A 294 33.00 -15.83 -12.36
CA SER A 294 33.49 -15.51 -13.70
C SER A 294 33.24 -14.06 -14.10
N GLN A 295 32.50 -13.31 -13.29
CA GLN A 295 32.03 -11.94 -13.57
C GLN A 295 31.29 -11.85 -14.91
N LYS A 296 30.42 -12.84 -15.20
CA LYS A 296 29.62 -12.88 -16.44
C LYS A 296 28.15 -12.70 -16.13
N ASN A 297 27.50 -11.90 -16.95
CA ASN A 297 26.07 -11.65 -16.85
C ASN A 297 25.26 -12.92 -17.17
N ILE A 298 24.15 -13.10 -16.49
CA ILE A 298 23.27 -14.26 -16.65
C ILE A 298 21.80 -13.90 -16.53
N ILE A 299 20.96 -14.54 -17.35
CA ILE A 299 19.51 -14.50 -17.26
C ILE A 299 19.00 -15.91 -16.96
N ILE A 300 18.23 -16.05 -15.87
CA ILE A 300 17.76 -17.34 -15.37
C ILE A 300 16.24 -17.31 -15.27
N GLU A 301 15.55 -18.12 -16.06
CA GLU A 301 14.15 -18.42 -15.80
C GLU A 301 14.06 -19.60 -14.85
N ALA A 302 13.49 -19.36 -13.69
CA ALA A 302 13.27 -20.33 -12.63
C ALA A 302 11.79 -20.40 -12.28
N GLY A 303 11.09 -21.45 -12.69
CA GLY A 303 9.64 -21.59 -12.53
C GLY A 303 9.16 -21.42 -11.09
N THR A 304 7.85 -21.22 -10.92
CA THR A 304 7.25 -21.08 -9.58
C THR A 304 7.55 -22.32 -8.73
N GLY A 305 7.77 -22.11 -7.42
CA GLY A 305 8.04 -23.17 -6.47
C GLY A 305 9.48 -23.69 -6.41
N ILE A 306 10.41 -23.16 -7.18
CA ILE A 306 11.85 -23.55 -7.06
C ILE A 306 12.47 -23.07 -5.73
N GLY A 307 12.00 -21.99 -5.17
CA GLY A 307 12.63 -21.32 -4.03
C GLY A 307 13.75 -20.36 -4.47
N LYS A 308 13.46 -19.53 -5.47
CA LYS A 308 14.38 -18.54 -6.07
C LYS A 308 15.11 -17.70 -5.04
N SER A 309 14.40 -17.20 -4.02
CA SER A 309 14.98 -16.31 -3.00
C SER A 309 16.20 -16.95 -2.34
N LEU A 310 16.08 -18.16 -1.82
CA LEU A 310 17.22 -18.87 -1.20
C LEU A 310 18.31 -19.23 -2.22
N ALA A 311 17.94 -19.55 -3.47
CA ALA A 311 18.88 -19.89 -4.53
C ALA A 311 19.82 -18.73 -4.89
N TYR A 312 19.39 -17.47 -4.81
CA TYR A 312 20.27 -16.31 -5.02
C TYR A 312 20.83 -15.73 -3.71
N LEU A 313 20.10 -15.82 -2.60
CA LEU A 313 20.58 -15.30 -1.30
C LEU A 313 21.81 -16.05 -0.79
N ILE A 314 21.89 -17.39 -0.95
CA ILE A 314 23.02 -18.17 -0.44
C ILE A 314 24.32 -17.82 -1.17
N PRO A 315 24.40 -17.82 -2.52
CA PRO A 315 25.59 -17.31 -3.21
C PRO A 315 25.95 -15.87 -2.86
N ALA A 316 24.95 -14.97 -2.76
CA ALA A 316 25.15 -13.60 -2.35
C ALA A 316 25.77 -13.52 -0.93
N PHE A 317 25.22 -14.29 0.01
CA PHE A 317 25.71 -14.36 1.39
C PHE A 317 27.18 -14.83 1.46
N LEU A 318 27.50 -15.93 0.77
CA LEU A 318 28.87 -16.49 0.79
C LEU A 318 29.87 -15.59 0.06
N SER A 319 29.44 -14.81 -0.93
CA SER A 319 30.32 -13.88 -1.65
C SER A 319 30.74 -12.67 -0.84
N ALA A 320 30.04 -12.36 0.27
CA ALA A 320 30.40 -11.27 1.19
C ALA A 320 31.82 -11.45 1.80
N LYS A 321 32.33 -12.69 1.84
CA LYS A 321 33.71 -12.98 2.31
C LYS A 321 34.77 -12.25 1.48
N SER A 322 34.61 -12.24 0.18
CA SER A 322 35.60 -11.73 -0.78
C SER A 322 35.22 -10.39 -1.40
N ASN A 323 34.06 -9.84 -1.05
CA ASN A 323 33.56 -8.61 -1.63
C ASN A 323 33.61 -7.44 -0.63
N ASN A 324 34.24 -6.34 -1.05
CA ASN A 324 34.36 -5.13 -0.23
C ASN A 324 33.22 -4.15 -0.44
N LYS A 325 32.36 -4.38 -1.44
CA LYS A 325 31.18 -3.58 -1.73
C LYS A 325 29.93 -4.41 -1.50
N PRO A 326 28.78 -3.78 -1.18
CA PRO A 326 27.53 -4.50 -1.02
C PRO A 326 27.10 -5.18 -2.30
N ILE A 327 26.34 -6.27 -2.16
CA ILE A 327 25.55 -6.85 -3.25
C ILE A 327 24.17 -6.19 -3.20
N ILE A 328 23.73 -5.67 -4.34
CA ILE A 328 22.39 -5.10 -4.47
C ILE A 328 21.44 -6.19 -4.98
N ILE A 329 20.33 -6.37 -4.26
CA ILE A 329 19.23 -7.23 -4.66
C ILE A 329 18.00 -6.35 -4.91
N SER A 330 17.55 -6.31 -6.17
CA SER A 330 16.38 -5.53 -6.56
C SER A 330 15.17 -6.42 -6.76
N THR A 331 14.05 -6.05 -6.11
CA THR A 331 12.76 -6.74 -6.22
C THR A 331 11.71 -5.84 -6.85
N ASN A 332 10.62 -6.44 -7.38
CA ASN A 332 9.58 -5.64 -8.04
C ASN A 332 8.78 -4.76 -7.06
N THR A 333 8.48 -5.23 -5.86
CA THR A 333 7.58 -4.54 -4.91
C THR A 333 8.18 -4.40 -3.53
N ILE A 334 7.71 -3.40 -2.78
CA ILE A 334 8.05 -3.23 -1.34
C ILE A 334 7.64 -4.48 -0.53
N ASN A 335 6.54 -5.13 -0.85
CA ASN A 335 6.10 -6.34 -0.13
C ASN A 335 7.11 -7.50 -0.28
N LEU A 336 7.67 -7.71 -1.48
CA LEU A 336 8.73 -8.70 -1.69
C LEU A 336 10.03 -8.30 -0.96
N GLN A 337 10.35 -7.02 -0.92
CA GLN A 337 11.48 -6.49 -0.14
C GLN A 337 11.30 -6.78 1.35
N GLU A 338 10.11 -6.51 1.90
CA GLU A 338 9.75 -6.82 3.30
C GLU A 338 9.82 -8.33 3.58
N GLN A 339 9.32 -9.17 2.67
CA GLN A 339 9.40 -10.62 2.80
C GLN A 339 10.86 -11.09 2.94
N LEU A 340 11.76 -10.59 2.11
CA LEU A 340 13.18 -10.93 2.18
C LEU A 340 13.80 -10.52 3.53
N ILE A 341 13.51 -9.29 3.98
CA ILE A 341 14.08 -8.72 5.21
C ILE A 341 13.51 -9.35 6.48
N GLN A 342 12.19 -9.59 6.52
CA GLN A 342 11.53 -10.02 7.77
C GLN A 342 11.42 -11.54 7.89
N LYS A 343 11.50 -12.28 6.77
CA LYS A 343 11.29 -13.72 6.77
C LYS A 343 12.48 -14.49 6.19
N ASP A 344 12.81 -14.30 4.92
CA ASP A 344 13.71 -15.19 4.20
C ASP A 344 15.16 -15.08 4.72
N ILE A 345 15.70 -13.87 4.86
CA ILE A 345 17.07 -13.66 5.36
C ILE A 345 17.20 -14.02 6.86
N PRO A 346 16.31 -13.61 7.78
CA PRO A 346 16.38 -14.03 9.17
C PRO A 346 16.32 -15.55 9.35
N GLN A 347 15.50 -16.25 8.57
CA GLN A 347 15.45 -17.71 8.57
C GLN A 347 16.79 -18.31 8.09
N LEU A 348 17.33 -17.80 6.97
CA LEU A 348 18.64 -18.24 6.46
C LEU A 348 19.75 -18.02 7.50
N VAL A 349 19.84 -16.82 8.07
CA VAL A 349 20.84 -16.48 9.09
C VAL A 349 20.73 -17.40 10.31
N LYS A 350 19.51 -17.68 10.78
CA LYS A 350 19.27 -18.60 11.90
C LYS A 350 19.79 -20.01 11.60
N ALA A 351 19.51 -20.53 10.42
CA ALA A 351 19.98 -21.85 9.99
C ALA A 351 21.51 -21.91 9.87
N LEU A 352 22.11 -20.91 9.23
CA LEU A 352 23.56 -20.84 9.06
C LEU A 352 24.29 -20.68 10.40
N SER A 353 23.76 -19.89 11.32
CA SER A 353 24.31 -19.71 12.68
C SER A 353 24.29 -20.99 13.50
N ALA A 354 23.25 -21.83 13.34
CA ALA A 354 23.19 -23.14 13.99
C ALA A 354 24.32 -24.07 13.52
N SER A 355 24.87 -23.86 12.33
CA SER A 355 26.02 -24.58 11.76
C SER A 355 27.36 -23.83 11.91
N ASN A 356 27.43 -22.87 12.82
CA ASN A 356 28.63 -22.04 13.11
C ASN A 356 29.07 -21.17 11.89
N ILE A 357 28.20 -20.87 10.95
CA ILE A 357 28.46 -19.91 9.86
C ILE A 357 28.03 -18.53 10.36
N PRO A 358 28.95 -17.54 10.41
CA PRO A 358 28.65 -16.23 10.97
C PRO A 358 27.62 -15.46 10.16
N ALA A 359 26.83 -14.63 10.83
CA ALA A 359 25.91 -13.70 10.17
C ALA A 359 26.68 -12.59 9.43
N ILE A 360 26.04 -12.02 8.41
CA ILE A 360 26.50 -10.83 7.68
C ILE A 360 25.52 -9.67 7.91
N ASN A 361 25.96 -8.45 7.60
CA ASN A 361 25.11 -7.27 7.68
C ASN A 361 24.22 -7.16 6.43
N TYR A 362 22.94 -6.95 6.64
CA TYR A 362 21.97 -6.74 5.56
C TYR A 362 20.95 -5.68 5.92
N THR A 363 20.44 -4.97 4.94
CA THR A 363 19.42 -3.94 5.12
C THR A 363 18.52 -3.82 3.90
N ALA A 364 17.35 -3.20 4.09
CA ALA A 364 16.54 -2.68 3.00
C ALA A 364 16.74 -1.18 2.88
N LEU A 365 16.77 -0.68 1.66
CA LEU A 365 16.74 0.75 1.36
C LEU A 365 15.53 1.05 0.47
N LYS A 366 14.72 2.02 0.89
CA LYS A 366 13.50 2.43 0.19
C LYS A 366 13.63 3.85 -0.38
N GLY A 367 12.74 4.23 -1.27
CA GLY A 367 12.67 5.59 -1.80
C GLY A 367 12.31 6.62 -0.72
N LYS A 368 12.67 7.89 -0.94
CA LYS A 368 12.51 9.01 0.00
C LYS A 368 11.08 9.13 0.56
N SER A 369 10.06 8.89 -0.25
CA SER A 369 8.64 8.94 0.14
C SER A 369 8.23 7.91 1.20
N ASN A 370 9.09 6.91 1.47
CA ASN A 370 8.82 5.89 2.49
C ASN A 370 9.38 6.25 3.87
N TYR A 371 10.11 7.33 4.02
CA TYR A 371 10.67 7.78 5.30
C TYR A 371 10.00 9.06 5.76
N ILE A 372 9.73 9.17 7.07
CA ILE A 372 9.26 10.41 7.66
C ILE A 372 10.41 11.41 7.78
N CYS A 373 10.13 12.69 7.53
CA CYS A 373 11.01 13.79 7.87
C CYS A 373 10.62 14.33 9.26
N THR A 374 11.46 14.10 10.25
CA THR A 374 11.22 14.53 11.64
C THR A 374 11.09 16.05 11.75
N GLN A 375 11.87 16.80 10.99
CA GLN A 375 11.80 18.27 10.99
C GLN A 375 10.43 18.75 10.48
N LYS A 376 9.95 18.24 9.34
CA LYS A 376 8.61 18.58 8.83
C LYS A 376 7.52 18.24 9.83
N PHE A 377 7.67 17.07 10.48
CA PHE A 377 6.72 16.65 11.49
C PHE A 377 6.67 17.65 12.66
N PHE A 378 7.81 18.05 13.22
CA PHE A 378 7.85 19.00 14.33
C PHE A 378 7.40 20.42 13.91
N ASN A 379 7.65 20.79 12.66
CA ASN A 379 7.15 22.05 12.11
C ASN A 379 5.62 22.07 12.10
N GLU A 380 5.00 21.00 11.60
CA GLU A 380 3.54 20.90 11.59
C GLU A 380 2.95 20.74 12.99
N LEU A 381 3.62 20.01 13.87
CA LEU A 381 3.21 19.84 15.25
C LEU A 381 3.11 21.17 16.00
N ASN A 382 3.98 22.13 15.69
CA ASN A 382 4.03 23.46 16.30
C ASN A 382 3.23 24.52 15.51
N SER A 383 2.46 24.14 14.50
CA SER A 383 1.63 25.08 13.74
C SER A 383 0.42 25.53 14.54
N ASP A 384 0.14 26.84 14.50
CA ASP A 384 -1.06 27.43 15.13
C ASP A 384 -2.35 27.18 14.33
N ASP A 385 -2.25 26.75 13.06
CA ASP A 385 -3.37 26.57 12.12
C ASP A 385 -3.89 25.13 12.06
N LEU A 386 -3.78 24.35 13.14
CA LEU A 386 -4.23 22.96 13.15
C LEU A 386 -5.75 22.86 13.18
N ARG A 387 -6.31 22.07 12.25
CA ARG A 387 -7.72 21.72 12.27
C ARG A 387 -7.96 20.60 13.31
N PRO A 388 -9.16 20.49 13.86
CA PRO A 388 -9.50 19.42 14.81
C PRO A 388 -9.12 18.01 14.35
N GLU A 389 -9.28 17.72 13.05
CA GLU A 389 -8.98 16.39 12.48
C GLU A 389 -7.47 16.12 12.42
N ASP A 390 -6.65 17.17 12.25
CA ASP A 390 -5.19 17.05 12.14
C ASP A 390 -4.56 16.58 13.46
N THR A 391 -5.18 16.90 14.59
CA THR A 391 -4.66 16.59 15.92
C THR A 391 -4.55 15.09 16.20
N TYR A 392 -5.48 14.28 15.69
CA TYR A 392 -5.45 12.83 15.86
C TYR A 392 -4.29 12.18 15.09
N ILE A 393 -4.09 12.56 13.83
CA ILE A 393 -3.03 11.97 13.01
C ILE A 393 -1.64 12.41 13.50
N LEU A 394 -1.49 13.67 13.93
CA LEU A 394 -0.24 14.16 14.50
C LEU A 394 0.09 13.45 15.81
N SER A 395 -0.90 13.24 16.70
CA SER A 395 -0.72 12.49 17.94
C SER A 395 -0.32 11.04 17.69
N LYS A 396 -0.96 10.40 16.71
CA LYS A 396 -0.63 9.03 16.28
C LYS A 396 0.81 8.94 15.77
N ILE A 397 1.23 9.86 14.90
CA ILE A 397 2.60 9.89 14.37
C ILE A 397 3.59 10.21 15.48
N PHE A 398 3.26 11.09 16.42
CA PHE A 398 4.13 11.43 17.54
C PHE A 398 4.41 10.20 18.43
N ILE A 399 3.36 9.46 18.80
CA ILE A 399 3.53 8.21 19.55
C ILE A 399 4.36 7.20 18.75
N TRP A 400 4.07 7.05 17.44
CA TRP A 400 4.81 6.14 16.59
C TRP A 400 6.31 6.49 16.50
N LEU A 401 6.66 7.77 16.42
CA LEU A 401 8.05 8.24 16.39
C LEU A 401 8.84 7.83 17.63
N THR A 402 8.18 7.61 18.77
CA THR A 402 8.86 7.11 19.99
C THR A 402 9.08 5.59 19.98
N GLN A 403 8.50 4.87 19.03
CA GLN A 403 8.52 3.40 18.94
C GLN A 403 9.29 2.89 17.71
N THR A 404 9.30 3.67 16.62
CA THR A 404 9.95 3.26 15.37
C THR A 404 11.47 3.36 15.46
N GLN A 405 12.15 2.39 14.85
CA GLN A 405 13.61 2.43 14.69
C GLN A 405 14.04 2.92 13.32
N ASN A 406 13.17 2.77 12.32
CA ASN A 406 13.48 2.99 10.90
C ASN A 406 12.79 4.23 10.32
N GLY A 407 11.73 4.73 10.96
CA GLY A 407 10.94 5.86 10.45
C GLY A 407 10.20 5.56 9.14
N GLU A 408 9.90 4.28 8.86
CA GLU A 408 9.33 3.83 7.60
C GLU A 408 7.80 3.82 7.62
N ARG A 409 7.19 4.18 6.49
CA ARG A 409 5.73 4.15 6.31
C ARG A 409 5.10 2.79 6.57
N SER A 410 5.83 1.70 6.28
CA SER A 410 5.35 0.33 6.52
C SER A 410 5.12 0.01 7.99
N ASP A 411 5.77 0.75 8.89
CA ASP A 411 5.72 0.53 10.33
C ASP A 411 4.55 1.24 11.02
N ILE A 412 3.78 2.05 10.29
CA ILE A 412 2.62 2.77 10.80
C ILE A 412 1.37 2.48 9.97
N ASN A 413 0.23 2.27 10.64
CA ASN A 413 -1.03 2.04 9.96
C ASN A 413 -1.68 3.34 9.47
N LEU A 414 -1.48 3.66 8.18
CA LEU A 414 -2.05 4.83 7.48
C LEU A 414 -2.92 4.34 6.32
N ARG A 415 -4.22 4.15 6.54
CA ARG A 415 -5.14 3.55 5.55
C ARG A 415 -6.16 4.53 4.99
N LYS A 416 -6.49 5.58 5.72
CA LYS A 416 -7.44 6.59 5.28
C LYS A 416 -6.79 7.52 4.25
N LYS A 417 -7.57 8.02 3.29
CA LYS A 417 -7.07 9.00 2.31
C LYS A 417 -6.41 10.20 2.99
N PHE A 418 -7.03 10.68 4.06
CA PHE A 418 -6.53 11.77 4.90
C PHE A 418 -5.16 11.45 5.53
N ASP A 419 -4.96 10.24 6.07
CA ASP A 419 -3.67 9.81 6.65
C ASP A 419 -2.56 9.81 5.58
N LEU A 420 -2.90 9.40 4.35
CA LEU A 420 -1.96 9.35 3.23
C LEU A 420 -1.58 10.75 2.72
N GLU A 421 -2.50 11.71 2.77
CA GLU A 421 -2.23 13.11 2.45
C GLU A 421 -1.26 13.72 3.47
N TRP A 422 -1.47 13.46 4.76
CA TRP A 422 -0.55 13.85 5.82
C TRP A 422 0.82 13.19 5.67
N TRP A 423 0.88 11.89 5.34
CA TRP A 423 2.16 11.22 5.10
C TRP A 423 2.94 11.87 3.96
N ARG A 424 2.29 12.19 2.85
CA ARG A 424 2.95 12.88 1.72
C ARG A 424 3.55 14.23 2.15
N LYS A 425 2.83 14.98 2.98
CA LYS A 425 3.29 16.25 3.54
C LYS A 425 4.51 16.07 4.43
N LEU A 426 4.55 15.00 5.22
CA LEU A 426 5.58 14.74 6.23
C LEU A 426 6.74 13.87 5.73
N SER A 427 6.63 13.26 4.56
CA SER A 427 7.69 12.38 4.03
C SER A 427 8.94 13.15 3.60
N ALA A 428 10.06 12.42 3.46
CA ALA A 428 11.33 12.94 2.99
C ALA A 428 11.42 13.12 1.46
N GLU A 429 10.26 13.18 0.76
CA GLU A 429 10.19 13.20 -0.72
C GLU A 429 10.65 14.54 -1.30
N SER A 430 10.51 15.66 -0.61
CA SER A 430 10.92 16.96 -1.13
C SER A 430 12.44 17.10 -1.24
N SER A 431 12.88 17.95 -2.16
CA SER A 431 14.28 18.21 -2.48
C SER A 431 15.11 18.75 -1.32
N ASP A 432 14.47 19.37 -0.34
CA ASP A 432 15.10 20.12 0.74
C ASP A 432 15.13 19.40 2.09
N CYS A 433 15.07 18.10 2.07
CA CYS A 433 15.57 17.40 3.23
C CYS A 433 17.07 17.76 3.34
N LEU A 434 17.35 18.89 3.96
CA LEU A 434 18.70 19.28 4.34
C LEU A 434 19.26 18.12 5.14
N GLN A 435 20.13 17.33 4.50
CA GLN A 435 20.78 16.13 5.03
C GLN A 435 21.60 16.40 6.32
N ASN A 436 21.41 17.57 6.93
CA ASN A 436 22.19 18.07 8.06
C ASN A 436 21.57 17.80 9.43
N HIS A 437 20.44 17.05 9.48
CA HIS A 437 19.89 16.67 10.79
C HIS A 437 20.53 15.39 11.28
N ASN A 438 21.02 15.39 12.51
CA ASN A 438 21.58 14.20 13.15
C ASN A 438 20.55 13.05 13.27
N ASN A 439 19.25 13.35 13.20
CA ASN A 439 18.13 12.43 13.43
C ASN A 439 17.31 12.17 12.16
N CYS A 440 17.90 12.20 10.97
CA CYS A 440 17.23 11.91 9.72
C CYS A 440 17.22 10.40 9.44
N PHE A 441 16.05 9.77 9.51
CA PHE A 441 15.89 8.33 9.21
C PHE A 441 16.39 7.93 7.83
N LEU A 442 16.16 8.76 6.80
CA LEU A 442 16.67 8.51 5.45
C LEU A 442 18.21 8.50 5.42
N LYS A 443 18.87 9.46 6.10
CA LYS A 443 20.32 9.52 6.19
C LYS A 443 20.86 8.30 6.92
N ILE A 444 20.30 7.95 8.07
CA ILE A 444 20.66 6.76 8.85
C ILE A 444 20.51 5.50 8.00
N SER A 445 19.40 5.32 7.29
CA SER A 445 19.18 4.15 6.43
C SER A 445 20.22 4.05 5.30
N ARG A 446 20.65 5.18 4.72
CA ARG A 446 21.70 5.22 3.72
C ARG A 446 23.08 4.88 4.32
N GLU A 447 23.38 5.38 5.51
CA GLU A 447 24.63 5.05 6.23
C GLU A 447 24.67 3.56 6.59
N ILE A 448 23.56 2.98 7.03
CA ILE A 448 23.44 1.54 7.25
C ILE A 448 23.68 0.75 5.96
N ALA A 449 23.11 1.21 4.85
CA ALA A 449 23.28 0.56 3.56
C ALA A 449 24.75 0.55 3.09
N LEU A 450 25.50 1.64 3.33
CA LEU A 450 26.93 1.72 3.04
C LEU A 450 27.78 0.69 3.81
N LEU A 451 27.34 0.30 5.01
CA LEU A 451 28.03 -0.62 5.90
C LEU A 451 27.50 -2.06 5.80
N SER A 452 26.49 -2.29 4.98
CA SER A 452 25.87 -3.61 4.80
C SER A 452 26.58 -4.43 3.70
N ASP A 453 26.51 -5.75 3.82
CA ASP A 453 27.03 -6.69 2.82
C ASP A 453 26.01 -6.99 1.73
N ILE A 454 24.73 -6.96 2.10
CA ILE A 454 23.59 -7.10 1.19
C ILE A 454 22.64 -5.93 1.42
N VAL A 455 22.29 -5.24 0.33
CA VAL A 455 21.29 -4.16 0.34
C VAL A 455 20.15 -4.54 -0.59
N ILE A 456 18.94 -4.58 -0.04
CA ILE A 456 17.74 -4.91 -0.79
C ILE A 456 17.02 -3.62 -1.15
N VAL A 457 16.73 -3.44 -2.43
CA VAL A 457 16.03 -2.28 -2.99
C VAL A 457 14.82 -2.75 -3.81
N ASN A 458 13.92 -1.84 -4.19
CA ASN A 458 12.96 -2.14 -5.23
C ASN A 458 13.41 -1.59 -6.60
N HIS A 459 12.80 -2.08 -7.68
CA HIS A 459 13.13 -1.63 -9.05
C HIS A 459 12.97 -0.12 -9.21
N ALA A 460 11.96 0.48 -8.53
CA ALA A 460 11.73 1.91 -8.58
C ALA A 460 12.93 2.71 -8.07
N LEU A 461 13.46 2.34 -6.91
CA LEU A 461 14.64 3.01 -6.33
C LEU A 461 15.89 2.76 -7.18
N LEU A 462 16.07 1.53 -7.68
CA LEU A 462 17.20 1.17 -8.54
C LEU A 462 17.26 2.06 -9.78
N ILE A 463 16.10 2.25 -10.44
CA ILE A 463 16.01 3.08 -11.67
C ILE A 463 16.09 4.57 -11.34
N SER A 464 15.44 5.01 -10.25
CA SER A 464 15.51 6.41 -9.81
C SER A 464 16.93 6.84 -9.45
N ASP A 465 17.78 5.92 -8.95
CA ASP A 465 19.17 6.19 -8.64
C ASP A 465 20.00 6.52 -9.89
N LEU A 466 19.67 5.93 -11.03
CA LEU A 466 20.28 6.29 -12.33
C LEU A 466 20.07 7.76 -12.67
N ASN A 467 18.82 8.23 -12.52
CA ASN A 467 18.50 9.64 -12.78
C ASN A 467 19.21 10.60 -11.82
N ASN A 468 19.51 10.14 -10.61
CA ASN A 468 20.21 10.89 -9.55
C ASN A 468 21.75 10.69 -9.57
N LYS A 469 22.31 10.16 -10.65
CA LYS A 469 23.77 9.94 -10.84
C LYS A 469 24.41 9.07 -9.77
N GLY A 470 23.68 8.04 -9.26
CA GLY A 470 24.23 7.06 -8.31
C GLY A 470 24.40 7.58 -6.87
N ASN A 471 23.61 8.54 -6.43
CA ASN A 471 23.74 9.14 -5.09
C ASN A 471 22.79 8.53 -4.02
N SER A 472 21.91 7.62 -4.42
CA SER A 472 20.89 7.07 -3.50
C SER A 472 21.24 5.66 -3.01
N ILE A 473 21.93 4.85 -3.82
CA ILE A 473 22.34 3.48 -3.53
C ILE A 473 23.86 3.40 -3.39
N PRO A 474 24.41 2.60 -2.46
CA PRO A 474 25.85 2.37 -2.36
C PRO A 474 26.45 1.81 -3.66
N ASN A 475 27.70 2.14 -3.97
CA ASN A 475 28.43 1.53 -5.08
C ASN A 475 28.55 0.01 -4.89
N TYR A 476 28.27 -0.77 -5.94
CA TYR A 476 28.23 -2.24 -5.89
C TYR A 476 29.02 -2.86 -7.08
N ASN A 477 29.32 -4.15 -6.97
CA ASN A 477 29.93 -4.94 -8.05
C ASN A 477 28.97 -6.02 -8.59
N PHE A 478 27.97 -6.41 -7.79
CA PHE A 478 27.01 -7.46 -8.15
C PHE A 478 25.59 -6.95 -7.95
N LEU A 479 24.78 -7.16 -8.99
CA LEU A 479 23.38 -6.77 -9.02
C LEU A 479 22.52 -8.00 -9.33
N ILE A 480 21.60 -8.33 -8.43
CA ILE A 480 20.61 -9.39 -8.61
C ILE A 480 19.24 -8.72 -8.80
N ILE A 481 18.59 -8.96 -9.91
CA ILE A 481 17.25 -8.43 -10.22
C ILE A 481 16.28 -9.60 -10.23
N ASP A 482 15.43 -9.66 -9.20
CA ASP A 482 14.35 -10.65 -9.11
C ASP A 482 13.07 -10.11 -9.76
N GLU A 483 12.27 -10.98 -10.38
CA GLU A 483 11.10 -10.65 -11.19
C GLU A 483 11.42 -9.63 -12.30
N ALA A 484 12.54 -9.91 -13.02
CA ALA A 484 13.13 -9.00 -14.03
C ALA A 484 12.19 -8.67 -15.20
N GLN A 485 11.14 -9.45 -15.47
CA GLN A 485 10.11 -9.15 -16.46
C GLN A 485 9.35 -7.85 -16.18
N ASN A 486 9.40 -7.34 -14.94
CA ASN A 486 8.73 -6.11 -14.55
C ASN A 486 9.63 -4.87 -14.69
N LEU A 487 10.90 -5.05 -14.98
CA LEU A 487 11.88 -3.98 -15.05
C LEU A 487 11.55 -2.95 -16.16
N GLU A 488 11.05 -3.43 -17.33
CA GLU A 488 10.62 -2.54 -18.41
C GLU A 488 9.49 -1.61 -17.98
N ASN A 489 8.45 -2.17 -17.35
CA ASN A 489 7.31 -1.39 -16.90
C ASN A 489 7.71 -0.37 -15.83
N GLU A 490 8.55 -0.78 -14.89
CA GLU A 490 9.01 0.12 -13.84
C GLU A 490 9.94 1.21 -14.38
N ALA A 491 10.85 0.87 -15.31
CA ALA A 491 11.69 1.85 -15.97
C ALA A 491 10.86 2.86 -16.77
N THR A 492 9.88 2.40 -17.50
CA THR A 492 8.93 3.25 -18.22
C THR A 492 8.24 4.26 -17.30
N ARG A 493 7.85 3.82 -16.11
CA ARG A 493 7.19 4.65 -15.11
C ARG A 493 8.13 5.67 -14.48
N GLN A 494 9.36 5.28 -14.14
CA GLN A 494 10.32 6.14 -13.46
C GLN A 494 11.01 7.15 -14.39
N LEU A 495 11.19 6.79 -15.67
CA LEU A 495 11.80 7.65 -16.68
C LEU A 495 10.77 8.54 -17.39
N GLY A 496 9.50 8.30 -17.18
CA GLY A 496 8.40 9.15 -17.62
C GLY A 496 8.05 10.24 -16.63
N PHE A 497 7.08 11.07 -16.97
CA PHE A 497 6.41 11.93 -16.00
C PHE A 497 4.89 11.81 -16.07
N ASN A 498 4.25 12.18 -14.97
CA ASN A 498 2.81 12.29 -14.85
C ASN A 498 2.51 13.55 -14.01
N VAL A 499 2.04 14.60 -14.68
CA VAL A 499 1.77 15.90 -14.07
C VAL A 499 0.28 16.24 -14.23
N ARG A 500 -0.37 16.64 -13.16
CA ARG A 500 -1.76 17.11 -13.18
C ARG A 500 -1.77 18.62 -13.32
N LEU A 501 -2.60 19.12 -14.24
CA LEU A 501 -2.73 20.58 -14.42
C LEU A 501 -3.24 21.27 -13.13
N ASN A 502 -4.14 20.62 -12.42
CA ASN A 502 -4.67 21.14 -11.15
C ASN A 502 -3.59 21.27 -10.04
N ASP A 503 -2.50 20.50 -10.12
CA ASP A 503 -1.39 20.61 -9.16
C ASP A 503 -0.73 21.99 -9.22
N LEU A 504 -0.72 22.64 -10.39
CA LEU A 504 -0.21 24.00 -10.54
C LEU A 504 -1.01 24.99 -9.68
N SER A 505 -2.33 25.01 -9.80
CA SER A 505 -3.20 25.89 -9.00
C SER A 505 -3.06 25.62 -7.50
N ILE A 506 -3.07 24.36 -7.09
CA ILE A 506 -2.94 23.97 -5.67
C ILE A 506 -1.58 24.44 -5.09
N ARG A 507 -0.49 24.28 -5.85
CA ARG A 507 0.85 24.69 -5.39
C ARG A 507 0.99 26.21 -5.32
N LEU A 508 0.36 26.94 -6.22
CA LEU A 508 0.31 28.41 -6.18
C LEU A 508 -0.47 28.92 -4.96
N GLU A 509 -1.59 28.27 -4.62
CA GLU A 509 -2.34 28.58 -3.40
C GLU A 509 -1.50 28.33 -2.14
N PHE A 510 -0.77 27.22 -2.07
CA PHE A 510 0.16 26.96 -0.97
C PHE A 510 1.31 27.99 -0.90
N LEU A 511 1.86 28.40 -2.05
CA LEU A 511 2.88 29.45 -2.12
C LEU A 511 2.38 30.74 -1.49
N ILE A 512 1.16 31.17 -1.84
CA ILE A 512 0.55 32.37 -1.25
C ILE A 512 0.38 32.23 0.25
N SER A 513 -0.12 31.10 0.72
CA SER A 513 -0.27 30.84 2.17
C SER A 513 1.06 30.93 2.92
N ASP A 514 2.14 30.35 2.38
CA ASP A 514 3.46 30.38 3.01
C ASP A 514 4.07 31.80 2.99
N LEU A 515 3.84 32.58 1.92
CA LEU A 515 4.22 33.99 1.85
C LEU A 515 3.43 34.85 2.85
N GLU A 516 2.14 34.58 3.07
CA GLU A 516 1.32 35.26 4.10
C GLU A 516 1.84 34.97 5.52
N LYS A 517 2.21 33.73 5.80
CA LYS A 517 2.86 33.35 7.06
C LYS A 517 4.16 34.11 7.27
N LEU A 518 5.01 34.15 6.23
CA LEU A 518 6.27 34.88 6.29
C LEU A 518 6.06 36.36 6.55
N HIS A 519 5.09 36.99 5.87
CA HIS A 519 4.72 38.36 6.06
C HIS A 519 4.26 38.64 7.51
N ASN A 520 3.42 37.76 8.07
CA ASN A 520 2.93 37.90 9.43
C ASN A 520 4.05 37.69 10.46
N GLU A 521 4.94 36.76 10.29
CA GLU A 521 6.07 36.51 11.19
C GLU A 521 7.11 37.63 11.11
N THR A 522 7.41 38.17 9.94
CA THR A 522 8.31 39.31 9.79
C THR A 522 7.77 40.56 10.49
N ASN A 523 6.45 40.79 10.50
CA ASN A 523 5.82 41.93 11.20
C ASN A 523 5.84 41.78 12.74
N LYS A 524 5.89 40.55 13.29
CA LYS A 524 6.04 40.30 14.73
C LYS A 524 7.45 40.65 15.26
N HIS A 525 8.47 40.51 14.41
CA HIS A 525 9.87 40.74 14.78
C HIS A 525 10.33 42.16 14.38
N ASN A 526 9.94 43.17 15.16
CA ASN A 526 10.23 44.59 14.95
C ASN A 526 11.72 44.93 15.22
N HIS A 527 12.66 44.48 14.37
CA HIS A 527 14.05 44.94 14.38
C HIS A 527 14.27 46.03 13.32
N GLU A 528 14.92 47.15 13.70
CA GLU A 528 15.19 48.29 12.82
C GLU A 528 15.89 47.91 11.51
N ASN A 529 16.69 46.83 11.51
CA ASN A 529 17.37 46.30 10.32
C ASN A 529 16.44 45.58 9.33
N PHE A 530 15.24 45.18 9.74
CA PHE A 530 14.25 44.50 8.89
C PHE A 530 13.25 45.45 8.21
N SER A 531 13.08 46.67 8.70
CA SER A 531 12.01 47.59 8.24
C SER A 531 12.11 47.95 6.74
N SER A 532 13.31 48.19 6.23
CA SER A 532 13.53 48.53 4.83
C SER A 532 13.30 47.33 3.90
N ILE A 533 13.55 46.11 4.39
CA ILE A 533 13.39 44.85 3.65
C ILE A 533 11.93 44.43 3.68
N ILE A 534 11.23 44.63 4.82
CA ILE A 534 9.80 44.40 4.91
C ILE A 534 9.05 45.28 3.90
N ALA A 535 9.41 46.54 3.75
CA ALA A 535 8.79 47.43 2.76
C ALA A 535 9.01 46.97 1.31
N LYS A 536 10.24 46.55 0.96
CA LYS A 536 10.55 45.99 -0.36
C LYS A 536 9.88 44.66 -0.59
N ASN A 537 9.86 43.76 0.40
CA ASN A 537 9.23 42.46 0.33
C ASN A 537 7.71 42.57 0.23
N ASN A 538 7.07 43.58 0.82
CA ASN A 538 5.65 43.84 0.66
C ASN A 538 5.26 44.19 -0.78
N LEU A 539 6.11 44.95 -1.49
CA LEU A 539 5.90 45.21 -2.92
C LEU A 539 5.98 43.94 -3.73
N ILE A 540 7.05 43.17 -3.53
CA ILE A 540 7.25 41.88 -4.22
C ILE A 540 6.09 40.90 -3.91
N PHE A 541 5.63 40.86 -2.68
CA PHE A 541 4.51 40.00 -2.27
C PHE A 541 3.20 40.38 -3.00
N ASN A 542 2.89 41.67 -3.14
CA ASN A 542 1.73 42.11 -3.89
C ASN A 542 1.82 41.75 -5.38
N GLU A 543 2.99 41.91 -6.00
CA GLU A 543 3.24 41.52 -7.38
C GLU A 543 3.05 39.99 -7.56
N ILE A 544 3.56 39.19 -6.63
CA ILE A 544 3.36 37.73 -6.63
C ILE A 544 1.86 37.37 -6.55
N LYS A 545 1.11 38.02 -5.62
CA LYS A 545 -0.35 37.81 -5.49
C LYS A 545 -1.08 38.18 -6.77
N GLU A 546 -0.71 39.26 -7.41
CA GLU A 546 -1.32 39.69 -8.68
C GLU A 546 -1.05 38.67 -9.79
N LEU A 547 0.19 38.19 -9.91
CA LEU A 547 0.53 37.15 -10.91
C LEU A 547 -0.24 35.86 -10.67
N VAL A 548 -0.30 35.37 -9.43
CA VAL A 548 -1.05 34.16 -9.09
C VAL A 548 -2.54 34.33 -9.40
N SER A 549 -3.13 35.50 -9.13
CA SER A 549 -4.52 35.81 -9.47
C SER A 549 -4.81 35.77 -10.99
N LYS A 550 -3.80 35.93 -11.83
CA LYS A 550 -3.86 35.80 -13.31
C LYS A 550 -3.63 34.36 -13.76
N ILE A 551 -2.70 33.64 -13.13
CA ILE A 551 -2.32 32.28 -13.54
C ILE A 551 -3.45 31.26 -13.27
N ILE A 552 -4.06 31.30 -12.07
CA ILE A 552 -5.08 30.30 -11.67
C ILE A 552 -6.28 30.30 -12.63
N PRO A 553 -6.93 31.43 -12.96
CA PRO A 553 -8.03 31.42 -13.92
C PRO A 553 -7.65 30.94 -15.32
N GLN A 554 -6.46 31.29 -15.79
CA GLN A 554 -5.96 30.85 -17.11
C GLN A 554 -5.67 29.34 -17.12
N SER A 555 -5.12 28.79 -16.03
CA SER A 555 -4.93 27.36 -15.87
C SER A 555 -6.28 26.61 -15.90
N ASN A 556 -7.31 27.17 -15.24
CA ASN A 556 -8.66 26.60 -15.28
C ASN A 556 -9.29 26.65 -16.70
N LEU A 557 -9.07 27.74 -17.44
CA LEU A 557 -9.51 27.84 -18.84
C LEU A 557 -8.82 26.83 -19.73
N LEU A 558 -7.50 26.67 -19.58
CA LEU A 558 -6.72 25.65 -20.29
C LEU A 558 -7.25 24.23 -19.97
N ASN A 559 -7.60 23.95 -18.70
CA ASN A 559 -8.20 22.68 -18.30
C ASN A 559 -9.53 22.41 -19.03
N GLN A 560 -10.41 23.41 -19.14
CA GLN A 560 -11.68 23.30 -19.86
C GLN A 560 -11.48 23.00 -21.34
N GLN A 561 -10.54 23.68 -22.00
CA GLN A 561 -10.25 23.43 -23.41
C GLN A 561 -9.66 22.03 -23.67
N LEU A 562 -8.83 21.53 -22.76
CA LEU A 562 -8.33 20.17 -22.82
C LEU A 562 -9.44 19.13 -22.67
N ILE A 563 -10.43 19.40 -21.79
CA ILE A 563 -11.64 18.55 -21.65
C ILE A 563 -12.45 18.53 -22.95
N GLU A 564 -12.64 19.69 -23.58
CA GLU A 564 -13.33 19.77 -24.88
C GLU A 564 -12.57 19.01 -25.99
N MET A 565 -11.23 19.12 -26.02
CA MET A 565 -10.38 18.40 -26.98
C MET A 565 -10.49 16.88 -26.82
N LEU A 566 -10.65 16.38 -25.60
CA LEU A 566 -10.84 14.96 -25.31
C LEU A 566 -12.23 14.43 -25.71
N LYS A 567 -13.16 15.31 -26.15
CA LYS A 567 -14.54 14.98 -26.56
C LYS A 567 -15.27 14.14 -25.51
N ILE A 568 -15.14 14.52 -24.24
CA ILE A 568 -15.79 13.84 -23.14
C ILE A 568 -17.30 14.04 -23.24
N PRO A 569 -18.14 12.98 -23.28
CA PRO A 569 -19.59 13.13 -23.37
C PRO A 569 -20.20 13.80 -22.13
N ASP A 570 -21.25 14.61 -22.31
CA ASP A 570 -21.95 15.31 -21.22
C ASP A 570 -22.66 14.37 -20.24
N TYR A 571 -23.01 13.15 -20.66
CA TYR A 571 -23.62 12.17 -19.77
C TYR A 571 -22.55 11.34 -19.08
N LYS A 572 -22.43 11.56 -17.80
CA LYS A 572 -21.50 10.89 -16.90
C LYS A 572 -21.83 9.40 -16.77
N THR A 573 -21.20 8.57 -17.57
CA THR A 573 -21.07 7.16 -17.21
C THR A 573 -19.92 7.07 -16.19
N SER A 574 -20.24 6.70 -14.97
CA SER A 574 -19.28 6.53 -13.87
C SER A 574 -18.12 5.64 -14.31
N GLU A 575 -16.87 6.12 -14.16
CA GLU A 575 -15.61 5.37 -14.26
C GLU A 575 -14.93 5.30 -15.64
N THR A 576 -15.23 6.15 -16.61
CA THR A 576 -14.52 6.15 -17.89
C THR A 576 -13.30 7.08 -17.83
N THR A 577 -12.11 6.52 -18.04
CA THR A 577 -10.89 7.28 -18.30
C THR A 577 -10.80 7.53 -19.80
N TYR A 578 -10.64 8.79 -20.22
CA TYR A 578 -10.44 9.20 -21.59
C TYR A 578 -8.95 9.41 -21.84
N ILE A 579 -8.44 8.84 -22.93
CA ILE A 579 -7.03 8.89 -23.28
C ILE A 579 -6.88 9.41 -24.70
N LEU A 580 -5.98 10.38 -24.91
CA LEU A 580 -5.63 10.92 -26.21
C LEU A 580 -4.12 10.90 -26.38
N ARG A 581 -3.61 10.09 -27.31
CA ARG A 581 -2.20 10.14 -27.72
C ARG A 581 -1.94 11.44 -28.50
N ILE A 582 -0.86 12.11 -28.18
CA ILE A 582 -0.43 13.32 -28.86
C ILE A 582 0.65 12.94 -29.88
N SER A 583 0.26 12.97 -31.14
CA SER A 583 1.14 12.72 -32.29
C SER A 583 1.57 14.05 -32.92
N GLU A 584 2.54 13.99 -33.86
CA GLU A 584 2.91 15.14 -34.69
C GLU A 584 1.70 15.74 -35.44
N GLU A 585 0.81 14.88 -35.94
CA GLU A 585 -0.43 15.33 -36.59
C GLU A 585 -1.32 16.12 -35.64
N THR A 586 -1.38 15.70 -34.34
CA THR A 586 -2.14 16.43 -33.32
C THR A 586 -1.55 17.81 -33.08
N ARG A 587 -0.23 17.93 -33.05
CA ARG A 587 0.50 19.16 -32.76
C ARG A 587 0.38 20.23 -33.85
N VAL A 588 0.13 19.85 -35.11
CA VAL A 588 -0.08 20.81 -36.22
C VAL A 588 -1.54 21.29 -36.34
N THR A 589 -2.46 20.79 -35.51
CA THR A 589 -3.85 21.24 -35.52
C THR A 589 -4.00 22.67 -34.99
N SER A 590 -4.99 23.40 -35.47
CA SER A 590 -5.30 24.75 -34.98
C SER A 590 -5.71 24.75 -33.49
N THR A 591 -6.34 23.69 -33.03
CA THR A 591 -6.71 23.50 -31.63
C THR A 591 -5.50 23.41 -30.74
N TRP A 592 -4.47 22.63 -31.15
CA TRP A 592 -3.21 22.54 -30.42
C TRP A 592 -2.46 23.86 -30.42
N GLY A 593 -2.45 24.59 -31.54
CA GLY A 593 -1.83 25.91 -31.62
C GLY A 593 -2.45 26.93 -30.64
N LYS A 594 -3.77 26.86 -30.42
CA LYS A 594 -4.43 27.69 -29.39
C LYS A 594 -4.00 27.29 -27.97
N LEU A 595 -3.99 26.00 -27.66
CA LEU A 595 -3.51 25.49 -26.35
C LEU A 595 -2.07 25.91 -26.07
N HIS A 596 -1.21 25.82 -27.09
CA HIS A 596 0.18 26.27 -27.00
C HIS A 596 0.30 27.76 -26.70
N SER A 597 -0.50 28.61 -27.38
CA SER A 597 -0.50 30.04 -27.14
C SER A 597 -0.99 30.40 -25.72
N GLU A 598 -1.99 29.69 -25.22
CA GLU A 598 -2.48 29.92 -23.86
C GLU A 598 -1.48 29.44 -22.79
N TRP A 599 -0.81 28.31 -23.03
CA TRP A 599 0.27 27.88 -22.15
C TRP A 599 1.43 28.87 -22.14
N LEU A 600 1.80 29.45 -23.27
CA LEU A 600 2.85 30.48 -23.35
C LEU A 600 2.49 31.71 -22.50
N ASN A 601 1.21 32.11 -22.44
CA ASN A 601 0.79 33.21 -21.57
C ASN A 601 0.97 32.84 -20.08
N ILE A 602 0.59 31.62 -19.70
CA ILE A 602 0.78 31.12 -18.32
C ILE A 602 2.28 31.03 -18.02
N TYR A 603 3.08 30.52 -18.93
CA TYR A 603 4.55 30.40 -18.83
C TYR A 603 5.21 31.77 -18.59
N ASN A 604 4.79 32.80 -19.33
CA ASN A 604 5.32 34.15 -19.15
C ASN A 604 5.01 34.72 -17.74
N TYR A 605 3.84 34.43 -17.20
CA TYR A 605 3.51 34.81 -15.82
C TYR A 605 4.31 33.99 -14.79
N LEU A 606 4.53 32.70 -15.04
CA LEU A 606 5.36 31.84 -14.19
C LEU A 606 6.82 32.29 -14.19
N SER A 607 7.37 32.66 -15.34
CA SER A 607 8.73 33.21 -15.43
C SER A 607 8.88 34.50 -14.64
N GLN A 608 7.91 35.43 -14.72
CA GLN A 608 7.91 36.64 -13.89
C GLN A 608 7.81 36.29 -12.40
N LEU A 609 6.96 35.31 -12.06
CA LEU A 609 6.83 34.83 -10.68
C LEU A 609 8.18 34.30 -10.16
N HIS A 610 8.92 33.53 -10.95
CA HIS A 610 10.25 33.01 -10.61
C HIS A 610 11.27 34.16 -10.38
N GLU A 611 11.27 35.17 -11.22
CA GLU A 611 12.14 36.35 -11.03
C GLU A 611 11.85 37.05 -9.69
N TYR A 612 10.57 37.24 -9.35
CA TYR A 612 10.19 37.83 -8.07
C TYR A 612 10.56 36.96 -6.89
N LEU A 613 10.33 35.64 -6.96
CA LEU A 613 10.68 34.66 -5.92
C LEU A 613 12.20 34.60 -5.70
N THR A 614 13.00 34.55 -6.76
CA THR A 614 14.46 34.58 -6.70
C THR A 614 14.97 35.90 -6.08
N SER A 615 14.40 37.03 -6.48
CA SER A 615 14.73 38.34 -5.88
C SER A 615 14.39 38.40 -4.39
N PHE A 616 13.29 37.77 -4.01
CA PHE A 616 12.84 37.66 -2.64
C PHE A 616 13.78 36.76 -1.80
N GLU A 617 14.13 35.57 -2.27
CA GLU A 617 15.10 34.68 -1.63
C GLU A 617 16.48 35.35 -1.43
N LEU A 618 17.01 35.98 -2.48
CA LEU A 618 18.29 36.70 -2.41
C LEU A 618 18.26 37.88 -1.41
N SER A 619 17.09 38.48 -1.23
CA SER A 619 16.94 39.57 -0.25
C SER A 619 17.02 39.06 1.19
N ILE A 620 16.50 37.85 1.44
CA ILE A 620 16.47 37.22 2.75
C ILE A 620 17.81 36.57 3.10
N GLN A 621 18.47 35.90 2.14
CA GLN A 621 19.77 35.24 2.34
C GLN A 621 20.90 36.19 2.76
N LYS A 622 20.71 37.50 2.60
CA LYS A 622 21.67 38.51 3.07
C LYS A 622 21.77 38.60 4.59
N PHE A 623 20.88 37.94 5.33
CA PHE A 623 20.89 37.87 6.78
C PHE A 623 21.55 36.60 7.28
N SER A 624 22.68 36.74 7.98
CA SER A 624 23.39 35.63 8.58
C SER A 624 22.68 34.97 9.76
N ASP A 625 21.76 35.69 10.41
CA ASP A 625 21.12 35.28 11.68
C ASP A 625 19.59 35.41 11.60
N LEU A 626 18.95 34.71 10.71
CA LEU A 626 17.48 34.61 10.67
C LEU A 626 16.97 33.82 11.89
N PRO A 627 15.91 34.31 12.57
CA PRO A 627 15.20 33.53 13.57
C PRO A 627 14.74 32.18 13.00
N ALA A 628 14.85 31.13 13.79
CA ALA A 628 14.54 29.77 13.35
C ALA A 628 13.16 29.62 12.64
N PRO A 629 12.06 30.24 13.11
CA PRO A 629 10.78 30.23 12.41
C PRO A 629 10.83 30.84 10.99
N LEU A 630 11.53 31.96 10.83
CA LEU A 630 11.67 32.62 9.53
C LEU A 630 12.53 31.79 8.56
N GLN A 631 13.64 31.25 9.04
CA GLN A 631 14.50 30.34 8.24
C GLN A 631 13.71 29.14 7.72
N GLN A 632 12.83 28.62 8.54
CA GLN A 632 11.98 27.49 8.18
C GLN A 632 11.00 27.84 7.04
N ILE A 633 10.31 28.99 7.12
CA ILE A 633 9.36 29.41 6.09
C ILE A 633 10.10 29.70 4.79
N VAL A 634 11.29 30.28 4.84
CA VAL A 634 12.15 30.52 3.65
C VAL A 634 12.53 29.21 2.97
N ASN A 635 12.91 28.20 3.75
CA ASN A 635 13.21 26.87 3.19
C ASN A 635 11.97 26.23 2.54
N GLN A 636 10.78 26.39 3.15
CA GLN A 636 9.52 25.90 2.55
C GLN A 636 9.19 26.63 1.24
N LEU A 637 9.45 27.92 1.15
CA LEU A 637 9.26 28.68 -0.08
C LEU A 637 10.19 28.21 -1.21
N SER A 638 11.46 27.96 -0.90
CA SER A 638 12.41 27.40 -1.88
C SER A 638 11.93 26.04 -2.42
N ASP A 639 11.44 25.18 -1.54
CA ASP A 639 10.80 23.90 -1.96
C ASP A 639 9.60 24.09 -2.88
N ARG A 640 8.77 25.12 -2.60
CA ARG A 640 7.62 25.43 -3.47
C ARG A 640 8.06 25.90 -4.84
N CYS A 641 9.10 26.72 -4.89
CA CYS A 641 9.66 27.21 -6.16
C CYS A 641 10.17 26.05 -7.02
N ASN A 642 11.01 25.18 -6.47
CA ASN A 642 11.54 24.01 -7.17
C ASN A 642 10.42 23.09 -7.69
N ASN A 643 9.39 22.89 -6.90
CA ASN A 643 8.23 22.08 -7.29
C ASN A 643 7.38 22.73 -8.40
N LEU A 644 7.28 24.07 -8.43
CA LEU A 644 6.61 24.79 -9.52
C LEU A 644 7.40 24.71 -10.81
N GLU A 645 8.73 24.86 -10.75
CA GLU A 645 9.64 24.71 -11.89
C GLU A 645 9.53 23.32 -12.53
N GLU A 646 9.45 22.27 -11.72
CA GLU A 646 9.28 20.89 -12.21
C GLU A 646 7.98 20.71 -13.00
N ILE A 647 6.86 21.25 -12.49
CA ILE A 647 5.56 21.22 -13.20
C ILE A 647 5.63 22.03 -14.47
N GLU A 648 6.14 23.26 -14.40
CA GLU A 648 6.29 24.17 -15.53
C GLU A 648 7.12 23.53 -16.65
N HIS A 649 8.30 23.00 -16.31
CA HIS A 649 9.19 22.32 -17.24
C HIS A 649 8.51 21.11 -17.89
N SER A 650 7.81 20.32 -17.11
CA SER A 650 7.10 19.12 -17.59
C SER A 650 6.00 19.48 -18.58
N ILE A 651 5.17 20.48 -18.29
CA ILE A 651 4.07 20.88 -19.17
C ILE A 651 4.62 21.60 -20.42
N THR A 652 5.64 22.44 -20.25
CA THR A 652 6.29 23.14 -21.39
C THR A 652 6.90 22.15 -22.37
N ASN A 653 7.61 21.14 -21.89
CA ASN A 653 8.15 20.07 -22.73
C ASN A 653 7.05 19.23 -23.38
N PHE A 654 5.95 18.99 -22.66
CA PHE A 654 4.81 18.26 -23.21
C PHE A 654 4.13 19.02 -24.36
N ILE A 655 3.90 20.32 -24.20
CA ILE A 655 3.15 21.14 -25.17
C ILE A 655 4.05 21.57 -26.35
N GLY A 656 5.29 21.97 -26.07
CA GLY A 656 6.15 22.62 -27.05
C GLY A 656 7.01 21.67 -27.90
N ASN A 657 7.52 20.58 -27.32
CA ASN A 657 8.47 19.70 -27.98
C ASN A 657 7.96 18.27 -28.12
N SER A 658 8.21 17.66 -29.28
CA SER A 658 8.17 16.21 -29.42
C SER A 658 9.62 15.69 -29.50
N GLU A 659 10.00 14.83 -28.60
CA GLU A 659 11.21 14.06 -28.67
C GLU A 659 10.86 12.68 -29.24
N ASP A 660 11.54 12.25 -30.30
CA ASP A 660 11.26 11.02 -31.05
C ASP A 660 11.32 9.75 -30.17
N ASN A 661 12.06 9.82 -29.06
CA ASN A 661 12.22 8.72 -28.13
C ASN A 661 11.14 8.66 -27.05
N TYR A 662 10.13 9.54 -27.07
CA TYR A 662 9.05 9.58 -26.06
C TYR A 662 7.66 9.52 -26.66
N VAL A 663 6.76 8.94 -25.91
CA VAL A 663 5.32 8.90 -26.20
C VAL A 663 4.60 9.87 -25.25
N TYR A 664 3.75 10.71 -25.81
CA TYR A 664 2.99 11.74 -25.11
C TYR A 664 1.50 11.44 -25.17
N TRP A 665 0.79 11.58 -24.05
CA TRP A 665 -0.67 11.46 -24.06
C TRP A 665 -1.30 12.25 -22.93
N LEU A 666 -2.58 12.63 -23.15
CA LEU A 666 -3.48 13.19 -22.14
C LEU A 666 -4.35 12.09 -21.58
N GLU A 667 -4.59 12.12 -20.29
CA GLU A 667 -5.52 11.21 -19.62
C GLU A 667 -6.45 12.02 -18.72
N ALA A 668 -7.78 11.90 -18.93
CA ALA A 668 -8.78 12.60 -18.14
C ALA A 668 -9.61 11.61 -17.32
N HIS A 669 -9.77 11.93 -16.05
CA HIS A 669 -10.68 11.24 -15.14
C HIS A 669 -11.93 12.10 -14.92
N VAL A 670 -13.05 11.73 -15.54
CA VAL A 670 -14.27 12.55 -15.57
C VAL A 670 -14.83 12.85 -14.18
N ASN A 671 -14.75 11.90 -13.26
CA ASN A 671 -15.28 12.08 -11.90
C ASN A 671 -14.46 13.05 -11.04
N LEU A 672 -13.20 13.29 -11.40
CA LEU A 672 -12.27 14.12 -10.63
C LEU A 672 -12.04 15.49 -11.28
N ASN A 673 -12.57 15.71 -12.50
CA ASN A 673 -12.27 16.89 -13.33
C ASN A 673 -10.75 17.15 -13.46
N GLU A 674 -9.97 16.06 -13.52
CA GLU A 674 -8.51 16.08 -13.55
C GLU A 674 -8.00 15.66 -14.93
N ILE A 675 -7.05 16.44 -15.45
CA ILE A 675 -6.28 16.10 -16.64
C ILE A 675 -4.83 15.87 -16.26
N ASN A 676 -4.32 14.74 -16.70
CA ASN A 676 -2.92 14.33 -16.52
C ASN A 676 -2.17 14.47 -17.85
N PHE A 677 -1.06 15.18 -17.82
CA PHE A 677 -0.06 15.17 -18.86
C PHE A 677 0.92 14.04 -18.60
N LYS A 678 1.02 13.11 -19.51
CA LYS A 678 1.87 11.92 -19.35
C LYS A 678 2.86 11.80 -20.49
N ARG A 679 4.11 11.50 -20.12
CA ARG A 679 5.18 11.17 -21.06
C ARG A 679 5.86 9.88 -20.58
N ALA A 680 6.21 9.02 -21.52
CA ALA A 680 7.01 7.84 -21.22
C ALA A 680 8.01 7.55 -22.36
N PRO A 681 9.18 6.97 -22.06
CA PRO A 681 10.13 6.62 -23.09
C PRO A 681 9.58 5.51 -24.00
N LEU A 682 9.75 5.69 -25.29
CA LEU A 682 9.40 4.68 -26.29
C LEU A 682 10.28 3.44 -26.14
N LYS A 683 11.59 3.65 -25.97
CA LYS A 683 12.58 2.61 -25.66
C LYS A 683 13.31 2.94 -24.38
N ILE A 684 13.49 1.95 -23.52
CA ILE A 684 14.22 2.10 -22.26
C ILE A 684 15.66 1.60 -22.34
N THR A 685 16.03 0.96 -23.47
CA THR A 685 17.28 0.23 -23.65
C THR A 685 18.52 1.08 -23.37
N GLU A 686 18.56 2.33 -23.84
CA GLU A 686 19.70 3.23 -23.64
C GLU A 686 19.91 3.57 -22.15
N HIS A 687 18.81 3.81 -21.43
CA HIS A 687 18.87 4.13 -20.01
C HIS A 687 19.21 2.92 -19.12
N ILE A 688 18.74 1.72 -19.51
CA ILE A 688 18.98 0.49 -18.73
C ILE A 688 20.35 -0.11 -19.02
N ASN A 689 20.89 0.04 -20.23
CA ASN A 689 22.22 -0.46 -20.54
C ASN A 689 23.29 0.11 -19.59
N ASP A 690 23.20 1.38 -19.26
CA ASP A 690 24.09 1.99 -18.28
C ASP A 690 23.98 1.32 -16.91
N LEU A 691 22.77 0.96 -16.49
CA LEU A 691 22.54 0.24 -15.23
C LEU A 691 23.08 -1.18 -15.23
N LEU A 692 22.78 -1.93 -16.30
CA LEU A 692 23.01 -3.37 -16.33
C LEU A 692 24.44 -3.75 -16.74
N LEU A 693 25.15 -2.87 -17.47
CA LEU A 693 26.42 -3.19 -18.12
C LEU A 693 27.62 -2.40 -17.59
N GLN A 694 27.44 -1.28 -16.86
CA GLN A 694 28.55 -0.48 -16.34
C GLN A 694 29.25 -1.16 -15.15
N ASN A 695 30.34 -1.91 -15.44
CA ASN A 695 31.29 -2.45 -14.46
C ASN A 695 30.71 -3.43 -13.40
N ASN A 696 29.50 -3.95 -13.60
CA ASN A 696 28.84 -4.82 -12.66
C ASN A 696 28.52 -6.18 -13.30
N THR A 697 28.54 -7.22 -12.50
CA THR A 697 27.96 -8.51 -12.90
C THR A 697 26.49 -8.51 -12.55
N THR A 698 25.64 -8.66 -13.56
CA THR A 698 24.18 -8.61 -13.43
C THR A 698 23.57 -9.99 -13.57
N ILE A 699 22.74 -10.36 -12.61
CA ILE A 699 21.99 -11.60 -12.55
C ILE A 699 20.53 -11.27 -12.66
N LEU A 700 19.88 -11.60 -13.78
CA LEU A 700 18.46 -11.41 -13.99
C LEU A 700 17.75 -12.72 -13.69
N THR A 701 16.74 -12.67 -12.83
CA THR A 701 15.92 -13.86 -12.50
C THR A 701 14.43 -13.55 -12.48
N GLY A 702 13.61 -14.54 -12.75
CA GLY A 702 12.16 -14.44 -12.71
C GLY A 702 11.50 -15.77 -12.99
N ALA A 703 10.18 -15.85 -12.76
CA ALA A 703 9.41 -17.06 -13.04
C ALA A 703 8.99 -17.18 -14.51
N THR A 704 8.93 -16.06 -15.22
CA THR A 704 8.36 -15.96 -16.57
C THR A 704 9.11 -14.91 -17.39
N LEU A 705 10.35 -15.21 -17.79
CA LEU A 705 11.21 -14.33 -18.59
C LEU A 705 11.19 -14.68 -20.07
N SER A 706 10.97 -15.95 -20.39
CA SER A 706 10.99 -16.49 -21.75
C SER A 706 9.58 -16.63 -22.35
N THR A 707 9.53 -16.64 -23.67
CA THR A 707 8.37 -17.07 -24.44
C THR A 707 8.77 -18.30 -25.22
N ASN A 708 8.12 -19.46 -24.98
CA ASN A 708 8.49 -20.74 -25.60
C ASN A 708 9.99 -21.11 -25.42
N GLU A 709 10.50 -20.95 -24.19
CA GLU A 709 11.93 -21.19 -23.85
C GLU A 709 12.92 -20.27 -24.59
N ASN A 710 12.45 -19.16 -25.13
CA ASN A 710 13.26 -18.19 -25.87
C ASN A 710 13.24 -16.84 -25.13
N PHE A 711 14.41 -16.28 -24.84
CA PHE A 711 14.60 -15.02 -24.13
C PHE A 711 14.66 -13.80 -25.06
N ASN A 712 14.47 -13.94 -26.38
CA ASN A 712 14.62 -12.86 -27.35
C ASN A 712 13.73 -11.65 -27.00
N HIS A 713 12.50 -11.87 -26.57
CA HIS A 713 11.59 -10.78 -26.22
C HIS A 713 12.17 -9.87 -25.12
N ILE A 714 12.53 -10.44 -23.96
CA ILE A 714 13.10 -9.65 -22.86
C ILE A 714 14.47 -9.07 -23.20
N LYS A 715 15.28 -9.81 -23.97
CA LYS A 715 16.58 -9.31 -24.46
C LYS A 715 16.42 -8.07 -25.33
N THR A 716 15.48 -8.09 -26.26
CA THR A 716 15.17 -6.92 -27.11
C THR A 716 14.63 -5.76 -26.29
N GLN A 717 13.73 -6.01 -25.35
CA GLN A 717 13.14 -4.95 -24.52
C GLN A 717 14.15 -4.26 -23.60
N LEU A 718 15.09 -5.02 -23.02
CA LEU A 718 16.09 -4.51 -22.09
C LEU A 718 17.46 -4.22 -22.76
N GLY A 719 17.62 -4.52 -24.05
CA GLY A 719 18.89 -4.31 -24.78
C GLY A 719 20.02 -5.25 -24.33
N LEU A 720 19.71 -6.48 -23.94
CA LEU A 720 20.68 -7.43 -23.39
C LEU A 720 21.43 -8.16 -24.51
N ASN A 721 22.76 -7.97 -24.63
CA ASN A 721 23.55 -8.63 -25.66
C ASN A 721 24.31 -9.85 -25.13
N ASP A 722 25.12 -9.73 -24.08
CA ASP A 722 26.07 -10.74 -23.63
C ASP A 722 25.64 -11.39 -22.31
N PHE A 723 24.43 -11.95 -22.28
CA PHE A 723 23.91 -12.67 -21.12
C PHE A 723 23.88 -14.18 -21.40
N LYS A 724 24.42 -14.98 -20.46
CA LYS A 724 24.21 -16.43 -20.47
C LYS A 724 22.73 -16.72 -20.18
N GLU A 725 22.10 -17.56 -20.97
CA GLU A 725 20.69 -17.94 -20.86
C GLU A 725 20.55 -19.28 -20.16
N VAL A 726 19.70 -19.35 -19.12
CA VAL A 726 19.43 -20.58 -18.37
C VAL A 726 17.93 -20.76 -18.14
N PHE A 727 17.40 -21.91 -18.48
CA PHE A 727 16.02 -22.30 -18.25
C PHE A 727 15.97 -23.53 -17.35
N LEU A 728 15.33 -23.41 -16.17
CA LEU A 728 15.33 -24.46 -15.14
C LEU A 728 13.97 -25.17 -15.00
N GLY A 729 12.93 -24.70 -15.67
CA GLY A 729 11.60 -25.29 -15.60
C GLY A 729 10.96 -25.16 -14.21
N SER A 730 10.10 -26.09 -13.84
CA SER A 730 9.43 -26.15 -12.54
C SER A 730 9.60 -27.51 -11.88
N PRO A 731 9.69 -27.61 -10.54
CA PRO A 731 9.84 -28.87 -9.83
C PRO A 731 8.55 -29.70 -9.77
N PHE A 732 7.40 -29.11 -10.13
CA PHE A 732 6.09 -29.74 -9.94
C PHE A 732 5.62 -30.59 -11.11
N ASN A 733 4.88 -31.68 -10.81
CA ASN A 733 4.23 -32.50 -11.82
C ASN A 733 2.86 -31.96 -12.21
N TYR A 734 2.83 -30.92 -13.07
CA TYR A 734 1.58 -30.30 -13.50
C TYR A 734 0.59 -31.23 -14.18
N LYS A 735 1.04 -32.34 -14.81
CA LYS A 735 0.13 -33.33 -15.42
C LYS A 735 -0.76 -34.02 -14.38
N LYS A 736 -0.23 -34.23 -13.16
CA LYS A 736 -0.98 -34.79 -12.04
C LYS A 736 -1.68 -33.75 -11.20
N ASN A 737 -1.13 -32.55 -11.12
CA ASN A 737 -1.52 -31.56 -10.13
C ASN A 737 -2.43 -30.46 -10.68
N ALA A 738 -2.41 -30.21 -11.99
CA ALA A 738 -3.18 -29.14 -12.62
C ALA A 738 -4.09 -29.61 -13.74
N LEU A 739 -5.35 -29.23 -13.69
CA LEU A 739 -6.34 -29.40 -14.76
C LEU A 739 -6.64 -28.06 -15.41
N VAL A 740 -6.49 -27.98 -16.71
CA VAL A 740 -6.93 -26.80 -17.49
C VAL A 740 -8.25 -27.12 -18.17
N ILE A 741 -9.27 -26.32 -17.91
CA ILE A 741 -10.60 -26.44 -18.51
C ILE A 741 -10.85 -25.24 -19.42
N VAL A 742 -11.26 -25.53 -20.67
CA VAL A 742 -11.68 -24.49 -21.62
C VAL A 742 -13.05 -24.87 -22.16
N PRO A 743 -14.13 -24.14 -21.81
CA PRO A 743 -15.46 -24.41 -22.38
C PRO A 743 -15.47 -24.19 -23.88
N ASN A 744 -16.03 -25.14 -24.64
CA ASN A 744 -16.09 -25.03 -26.10
C ASN A 744 -17.29 -24.23 -26.62
N ASP A 745 -18.31 -24.06 -25.79
CA ASP A 745 -19.57 -23.33 -26.04
C ASP A 745 -19.61 -21.94 -25.37
N MET A 746 -18.50 -21.47 -24.78
CA MET A 746 -18.41 -20.12 -24.25
C MET A 746 -18.57 -19.08 -25.35
N PRO A 747 -19.38 -18.02 -25.19
CA PRO A 747 -19.45 -16.91 -26.16
C PRO A 747 -18.12 -16.16 -26.28
N GLU A 748 -17.92 -15.44 -27.38
CA GLU A 748 -16.76 -14.55 -27.49
C GLU A 748 -16.90 -13.33 -26.54
N PRO A 749 -15.80 -12.76 -26.05
CA PRO A 749 -15.83 -11.64 -25.10
C PRO A 749 -16.55 -10.36 -25.59
N LYS A 750 -16.87 -10.26 -26.89
CA LYS A 750 -17.60 -9.16 -27.50
C LYS A 750 -19.13 -9.39 -27.57
N GLU A 751 -19.60 -10.62 -27.33
CA GLU A 751 -21.01 -10.97 -27.39
C GLU A 751 -21.74 -10.48 -26.12
N ASP A 752 -22.98 -10.04 -26.27
CA ASP A 752 -23.76 -9.41 -25.18
C ASP A 752 -24.00 -10.35 -24.00
N ASN A 753 -24.21 -11.63 -24.26
CA ASN A 753 -24.44 -12.67 -23.26
C ASN A 753 -23.17 -13.14 -22.53
N TYR A 754 -21.98 -12.72 -22.98
CA TYR A 754 -20.69 -13.16 -22.40
C TYR A 754 -20.62 -12.89 -20.90
N GLN A 755 -21.01 -11.70 -20.46
CA GLN A 755 -20.89 -11.27 -19.07
C GLN A 755 -21.80 -12.07 -18.13
N GLU A 756 -23.00 -12.43 -18.58
CA GLU A 756 -23.96 -13.25 -17.85
C GLU A 756 -23.45 -14.69 -17.68
N ILE A 757 -22.97 -15.29 -18.78
CA ILE A 757 -22.42 -16.66 -18.75
C ILE A 757 -21.14 -16.72 -17.93
N LEU A 758 -20.29 -15.70 -17.98
CA LEU A 758 -19.11 -15.55 -17.12
C LEU A 758 -19.50 -15.60 -15.63
N ALA A 759 -20.46 -14.80 -15.21
CA ALA A 759 -20.96 -14.78 -13.85
C ALA A 759 -21.55 -16.14 -13.43
N LYS A 760 -22.34 -16.76 -14.29
CA LYS A 760 -22.88 -18.12 -14.08
C LYS A 760 -21.78 -19.14 -13.87
N MET A 761 -20.74 -19.17 -14.71
CA MET A 761 -19.62 -20.09 -14.58
C MET A 761 -18.86 -19.91 -13.26
N ILE A 762 -18.67 -18.66 -12.82
CA ILE A 762 -18.06 -18.39 -11.53
C ILE A 762 -18.96 -18.88 -10.39
N SER A 763 -20.29 -18.66 -10.47
CA SER A 763 -21.22 -19.18 -9.46
C SER A 763 -21.23 -20.71 -9.42
N ASP A 764 -21.15 -21.37 -10.55
CA ASP A 764 -21.08 -22.85 -10.61
C ASP A 764 -19.78 -23.40 -10.00
N ALA A 765 -18.66 -22.70 -10.17
CA ALA A 765 -17.40 -23.06 -9.54
C ALA A 765 -17.47 -22.96 -7.99
N THR A 766 -18.24 -22.02 -7.45
CA THR A 766 -18.38 -21.88 -5.98
C THR A 766 -19.21 -22.96 -5.32
N LYS A 767 -19.90 -23.78 -6.09
CA LYS A 767 -20.66 -24.93 -5.57
C LYS A 767 -19.74 -26.12 -5.20
N ILE A 768 -18.48 -26.10 -5.60
CA ILE A 768 -17.49 -27.07 -5.15
C ILE A 768 -17.16 -26.85 -3.68
N ASN A 769 -17.34 -27.90 -2.86
CA ASN A 769 -17.15 -27.82 -1.42
C ASN A 769 -15.72 -27.38 -1.04
N ASN A 770 -15.65 -26.38 -0.14
CA ASN A 770 -14.41 -25.84 0.43
C ASN A 770 -13.38 -25.35 -0.59
N ALA A 771 -13.79 -25.08 -1.85
CA ALA A 771 -12.85 -24.55 -2.84
C ALA A 771 -12.59 -23.06 -2.62
N LYS A 772 -11.32 -22.67 -2.56
CA LYS A 772 -10.88 -21.29 -2.60
C LYS A 772 -10.67 -20.86 -4.05
N ILE A 773 -11.38 -19.82 -4.47
CA ILE A 773 -11.53 -19.44 -5.88
C ILE A 773 -11.03 -18.03 -6.13
N MET A 774 -10.23 -17.87 -7.19
CA MET A 774 -9.78 -16.55 -7.65
C MET A 774 -10.14 -16.33 -9.12
N GLY A 775 -10.81 -15.22 -9.42
CA GLY A 775 -11.11 -14.76 -10.79
C GLY A 775 -10.19 -13.61 -11.19
N LEU A 776 -9.44 -13.79 -12.28
CA LEU A 776 -8.54 -12.80 -12.87
C LEU A 776 -9.23 -12.09 -14.03
N PHE A 777 -9.34 -10.77 -13.91
CA PHE A 777 -9.96 -9.89 -14.89
C PHE A 777 -8.93 -8.98 -15.56
N THR A 778 -9.21 -8.57 -16.79
CA THR A 778 -8.40 -7.62 -17.54
C THR A 778 -8.90 -6.19 -17.46
N SER A 779 -10.12 -5.96 -16.90
CA SER A 779 -10.68 -4.62 -16.70
C SER A 779 -11.55 -4.54 -15.45
N TYR A 780 -11.52 -3.41 -14.78
CA TYR A 780 -12.38 -3.13 -13.63
C TYR A 780 -13.88 -3.14 -13.99
N SER A 781 -14.24 -2.64 -15.17
CA SER A 781 -15.63 -2.62 -15.63
C SER A 781 -16.24 -4.03 -15.70
N SER A 782 -15.53 -5.00 -16.28
CA SER A 782 -15.99 -6.39 -16.33
C SER A 782 -16.02 -7.02 -14.93
N LEU A 783 -15.01 -6.75 -14.10
CA LEU A 783 -14.94 -7.23 -12.72
C LEU A 783 -16.13 -6.74 -11.89
N LEU A 784 -16.42 -5.44 -11.91
CA LEU A 784 -17.50 -4.84 -11.11
C LEU A 784 -18.86 -5.30 -11.58
N LYS A 785 -19.10 -5.42 -12.91
CA LYS A 785 -20.33 -5.99 -13.45
C LYS A 785 -20.54 -7.43 -12.98
N THR A 786 -19.49 -8.26 -13.04
CA THR A 786 -19.56 -9.65 -12.54
C THR A 786 -19.81 -9.69 -11.04
N ALA A 787 -19.13 -8.87 -10.25
CA ALA A 787 -19.31 -8.79 -8.81
C ALA A 787 -20.74 -8.40 -8.44
N HIS A 788 -21.33 -7.41 -9.15
CA HIS A 788 -22.70 -6.99 -8.94
C HIS A 788 -23.70 -8.15 -9.23
N THR A 789 -23.51 -8.87 -10.34
CA THR A 789 -24.36 -10.02 -10.70
C THR A 789 -24.26 -11.14 -9.65
N LEU A 790 -23.06 -11.36 -9.09
CA LEU A 790 -22.82 -12.41 -8.10
C LEU A 790 -23.22 -12.04 -6.67
N GLN A 791 -23.51 -10.78 -6.38
CA GLN A 791 -23.72 -10.28 -5.01
C GLN A 791 -24.87 -10.98 -4.29
N SER A 792 -26.05 -11.11 -4.94
CA SER A 792 -27.21 -11.82 -4.35
C SER A 792 -26.92 -13.30 -4.16
N PHE A 793 -26.37 -13.95 -5.20
CA PHE A 793 -26.00 -15.35 -5.16
C PHE A 793 -24.96 -15.65 -4.07
N ALA A 794 -23.94 -14.82 -3.92
CA ALA A 794 -22.91 -14.97 -2.90
C ALA A 794 -23.50 -14.88 -1.47
N LYS A 795 -24.42 -13.94 -1.26
CA LYS A 795 -25.14 -13.81 0.02
C LYS A 795 -26.00 -15.03 0.33
N GLU A 796 -26.74 -15.56 -0.64
CA GLU A 796 -27.61 -16.71 -0.45
C GLU A 796 -26.85 -18.01 -0.16
N ASN A 797 -25.61 -18.15 -0.66
CA ASN A 797 -24.83 -19.38 -0.58
C ASN A 797 -23.65 -19.31 0.40
N ASP A 798 -23.59 -18.27 1.23
CA ASP A 798 -22.54 -18.07 2.25
C ASP A 798 -21.12 -18.00 1.66
N ILE A 799 -20.99 -17.29 0.54
CA ILE A 799 -19.72 -17.08 -0.15
C ILE A 799 -19.16 -15.73 0.26
N ASN A 800 -17.93 -15.71 0.75
CA ASN A 800 -17.22 -14.46 1.02
C ASN A 800 -16.70 -13.86 -0.30
N LEU A 801 -17.49 -12.96 -0.89
CA LEU A 801 -17.16 -12.29 -2.15
C LEU A 801 -16.22 -11.11 -1.91
N LEU A 802 -14.95 -11.31 -2.22
CA LEU A 802 -13.87 -10.33 -2.10
C LEU A 802 -13.61 -9.67 -3.45
N VAL A 803 -13.85 -8.36 -3.54
CA VAL A 803 -13.80 -7.61 -4.80
C VAL A 803 -12.74 -6.54 -4.71
N GLN A 804 -11.78 -6.56 -5.63
CA GLN A 804 -10.81 -5.49 -5.75
C GLN A 804 -11.48 -4.20 -6.27
N LYS A 805 -11.38 -3.14 -5.47
CA LYS A 805 -11.80 -1.77 -5.85
C LYS A 805 -10.57 -0.86 -5.93
N PRO A 806 -10.63 0.29 -6.60
CA PRO A 806 -9.47 1.17 -6.81
C PRO A 806 -8.67 1.57 -5.56
N LEU A 807 -9.30 1.63 -4.40
CA LEU A 807 -8.64 2.01 -3.14
C LEU A 807 -8.50 0.85 -2.14
N THR A 808 -8.86 -0.37 -2.53
CA THR A 808 -8.76 -1.53 -1.63
C THR A 808 -7.34 -2.07 -1.63
N SER A 809 -6.77 -2.28 -0.44
CA SER A 809 -5.47 -2.93 -0.28
C SER A 809 -5.51 -4.37 -0.78
N PRO A 810 -4.70 -4.77 -1.77
CA PRO A 810 -4.60 -6.16 -2.20
C PRO A 810 -4.18 -7.11 -1.06
N TYR A 811 -3.33 -6.64 -0.16
CA TYR A 811 -2.88 -7.40 1.00
C TYR A 811 -4.05 -7.78 1.93
N ASP A 812 -4.94 -6.82 2.24
CA ASP A 812 -6.09 -7.07 3.10
C ASP A 812 -7.07 -8.07 2.48
N LEU A 813 -7.27 -8.00 1.16
CA LEU A 813 -8.09 -8.98 0.44
C LEU A 813 -7.48 -10.38 0.50
N VAL A 814 -6.16 -10.49 0.41
CA VAL A 814 -5.47 -11.77 0.55
C VAL A 814 -5.61 -12.35 1.95
N GLN A 815 -5.44 -11.53 2.99
CA GLN A 815 -5.64 -11.99 4.37
C GLN A 815 -7.07 -12.50 4.59
N GLN A 816 -8.07 -11.79 4.09
CA GLN A 816 -9.47 -12.25 4.16
C GLN A 816 -9.70 -13.53 3.34
N PHE A 817 -9.05 -13.64 2.17
CA PHE A 817 -9.12 -14.84 1.35
C PHE A 817 -8.56 -16.08 2.06
N VAL A 818 -7.41 -15.95 2.69
CA VAL A 818 -6.77 -17.05 3.42
C VAL A 818 -7.59 -17.49 4.63
N GLN A 819 -8.13 -16.54 5.39
CA GLN A 819 -8.90 -16.79 6.62
C GLN A 819 -10.31 -17.32 6.36
N SER A 820 -10.86 -17.09 5.17
CA SER A 820 -12.25 -17.48 4.84
C SER A 820 -12.37 -18.95 4.46
N THR A 821 -13.49 -19.55 4.81
CA THR A 821 -13.82 -20.96 4.47
C THR A 821 -14.28 -21.11 3.02
N LYS A 822 -15.03 -20.13 2.47
CA LYS A 822 -15.55 -20.12 1.09
C LYS A 822 -15.24 -18.79 0.39
N PRO A 823 -14.00 -18.45 0.16
CA PRO A 823 -13.66 -17.18 -0.48
C PRO A 823 -13.79 -17.23 -2.00
N LEU A 824 -14.37 -16.19 -2.56
CA LEU A 824 -14.32 -15.86 -3.99
C LEU A 824 -13.67 -14.50 -4.15
N LEU A 825 -12.43 -14.48 -4.61
CA LEU A 825 -11.66 -13.27 -4.85
C LEU A 825 -11.71 -12.88 -6.33
N LEU A 826 -12.18 -11.68 -6.64
CA LEU A 826 -12.15 -11.11 -7.99
C LEU A 826 -11.12 -9.98 -8.04
N GLY A 827 -10.11 -10.13 -8.91
CA GLY A 827 -9.00 -9.19 -9.01
C GLY A 827 -8.59 -8.82 -10.45
N THR A 828 -7.93 -7.67 -10.59
CA THR A 828 -7.34 -7.18 -11.85
C THR A 828 -5.81 -7.26 -11.80
N SER A 829 -5.10 -6.36 -12.47
CA SER A 829 -3.64 -6.40 -12.71
C SER A 829 -2.78 -6.75 -11.50
N SER A 830 -3.04 -6.20 -10.33
CA SER A 830 -2.26 -6.49 -9.12
C SER A 830 -2.42 -7.93 -8.60
N PHE A 831 -3.47 -8.64 -9.01
CA PHE A 831 -3.67 -10.05 -8.69
C PHE A 831 -3.08 -11.00 -9.75
N TRP A 832 -2.67 -10.50 -10.90
CA TRP A 832 -1.91 -11.30 -11.88
C TRP A 832 -0.46 -11.51 -11.43
N GLU A 833 0.12 -10.57 -10.64
CA GLU A 833 1.53 -10.55 -10.25
C GLU A 833 1.72 -10.21 -8.76
N GLY A 834 2.84 -10.66 -8.16
CA GLY A 834 3.37 -10.13 -6.89
C GLY A 834 2.60 -10.41 -5.59
N ILE A 835 1.61 -11.30 -5.56
CA ILE A 835 0.85 -11.64 -4.36
C ILE A 835 1.08 -13.11 -3.97
N ASP A 836 1.31 -13.37 -2.69
CA ASP A 836 1.40 -14.72 -2.14
C ASP A 836 0.08 -15.14 -1.47
N LEU A 837 -0.50 -16.26 -1.92
CA LEU A 837 -1.76 -16.83 -1.43
C LEU A 837 -1.55 -18.01 -0.47
N ASN A 838 -0.33 -18.25 0.01
CA ASN A 838 0.00 -19.29 0.99
C ASN A 838 -0.56 -20.70 0.63
N ASP A 839 -0.53 -21.07 -0.66
CA ASP A 839 -0.95 -22.41 -1.19
C ASP A 839 -2.44 -22.75 -1.08
N ASP A 840 -3.29 -21.78 -0.83
CA ASP A 840 -4.71 -22.01 -0.56
C ASP A 840 -5.63 -21.96 -1.80
N LEU A 841 -5.10 -21.86 -3.02
CA LEU A 841 -5.90 -21.72 -4.23
C LEU A 841 -6.26 -23.05 -4.86
N ASN A 842 -7.56 -23.34 -4.99
CA ASN A 842 -8.06 -24.55 -5.64
C ASN A 842 -8.50 -24.31 -7.10
N ILE A 843 -9.16 -23.17 -7.36
CA ILE A 843 -9.69 -22.85 -8.69
C ILE A 843 -9.26 -21.42 -9.08
N LEU A 844 -8.60 -21.35 -10.23
CA LEU A 844 -8.18 -20.11 -10.88
C LEU A 844 -8.99 -19.89 -12.16
N ILE A 845 -9.68 -18.75 -12.25
CA ILE A 845 -10.52 -18.43 -13.40
C ILE A 845 -9.90 -17.26 -14.17
N PHE A 846 -9.59 -17.48 -15.43
CA PHE A 846 -9.22 -16.43 -16.37
C PHE A 846 -10.48 -15.94 -17.10
N ALA A 847 -10.97 -14.77 -16.75
CA ALA A 847 -12.14 -14.20 -17.42
C ALA A 847 -11.86 -13.95 -18.90
N ARG A 848 -10.70 -13.39 -19.24
CA ARG A 848 -10.22 -13.15 -20.61
C ARG A 848 -8.73 -13.37 -20.71
N LEU A 849 -8.24 -13.62 -21.95
CA LEU A 849 -6.80 -13.61 -22.23
C LEU A 849 -6.23 -12.20 -21.98
N PRO A 850 -5.06 -12.07 -21.33
CA PRO A 850 -4.55 -10.79 -20.80
C PRO A 850 -3.85 -9.93 -21.86
N PHE A 851 -4.49 -9.71 -23.00
CA PHE A 851 -4.01 -8.76 -23.99
C PHE A 851 -4.10 -7.32 -23.46
N GLN A 852 -3.10 -6.51 -23.77
CA GLN A 852 -3.16 -5.08 -23.50
C GLN A 852 -4.27 -4.42 -24.34
N PRO A 853 -4.91 -3.36 -23.80
CA PRO A 853 -5.89 -2.60 -24.57
C PRO A 853 -5.26 -1.98 -25.82
N PRO A 854 -5.85 -2.14 -27.00
CA PRO A 854 -5.28 -1.60 -28.24
C PRO A 854 -5.26 -0.07 -28.30
N ASN A 855 -6.00 0.61 -27.42
CA ASN A 855 -6.03 2.07 -27.30
C ASN A 855 -5.06 2.61 -26.22
N ASP A 856 -4.24 1.78 -25.60
CA ASP A 856 -3.16 2.25 -24.73
C ASP A 856 -2.07 2.96 -25.57
N PRO A 857 -1.75 4.24 -25.31
CA PRO A 857 -0.86 5.02 -26.18
C PRO A 857 0.55 4.47 -26.24
N LEU A 858 1.07 3.96 -25.12
CA LEU A 858 2.41 3.42 -25.05
C LEU A 858 2.48 2.05 -25.77
N PHE A 859 1.46 1.21 -25.57
CA PHE A 859 1.36 -0.05 -26.28
C PHE A 859 1.26 0.16 -27.80
N GLN A 860 0.46 1.13 -28.27
CA GLN A 860 0.39 1.50 -29.67
C GLN A 860 1.74 1.92 -30.23
N ALA A 861 2.38 2.90 -29.58
CA ALA A 861 3.64 3.44 -30.06
C ALA A 861 4.77 2.39 -30.10
N ARG A 862 4.85 1.53 -29.08
CA ARG A 862 5.81 0.42 -29.06
C ARG A 862 5.50 -0.65 -30.11
N SER A 863 4.22 -0.92 -30.34
CA SER A 863 3.79 -1.85 -31.38
C SER A 863 4.22 -1.40 -32.78
N GLU A 864 4.19 -0.10 -33.04
CA GLU A 864 4.62 0.50 -34.31
C GLU A 864 6.12 0.28 -34.64
N LEU A 865 6.94 -0.11 -33.66
CA LEU A 865 8.36 -0.41 -33.84
C LEU A 865 8.62 -1.78 -34.48
N TYR A 866 7.58 -2.63 -34.65
CA TYR A 866 7.72 -4.02 -35.11
C TYR A 866 7.02 -4.22 -36.45
N ASP A 867 7.59 -5.05 -37.33
CA ASP A 867 6.97 -5.39 -38.62
C ASP A 867 5.65 -6.13 -38.43
N ASN A 868 5.57 -6.99 -37.40
CA ASN A 868 4.34 -7.66 -37.00
C ASN A 868 4.01 -7.38 -35.53
N PRO A 869 3.40 -6.23 -35.24
CA PRO A 869 3.11 -5.76 -33.89
C PRO A 869 2.44 -6.79 -32.96
N PHE A 870 1.49 -7.54 -33.51
CA PHE A 870 0.76 -8.54 -32.73
C PHE A 870 1.65 -9.73 -32.35
N LYS A 871 2.42 -10.30 -33.27
CA LYS A 871 3.23 -11.49 -33.02
C LYS A 871 4.51 -11.18 -32.24
N GLU A 872 5.14 -10.06 -32.50
CA GLU A 872 6.46 -9.73 -31.97
C GLU A 872 6.40 -8.96 -30.64
N TYR A 873 5.29 -8.26 -30.38
CA TYR A 873 5.14 -7.47 -29.17
C TYR A 873 3.90 -7.89 -28.35
N GLY A 874 2.69 -7.77 -28.88
CA GLY A 874 1.46 -7.97 -28.13
C GLY A 874 1.23 -9.40 -27.64
N LEU A 875 1.49 -10.41 -28.45
CA LEU A 875 1.32 -11.80 -28.08
C LEU A 875 2.34 -12.27 -27.01
N PRO A 876 3.65 -11.98 -27.12
CA PRO A 876 4.61 -12.32 -26.08
C PRO A 876 4.28 -11.74 -24.71
N GLN A 877 3.88 -10.46 -24.63
CA GLN A 877 3.48 -9.83 -23.38
C GLN A 877 2.24 -10.52 -22.76
N ALA A 878 1.23 -10.82 -23.60
CA ALA A 878 0.04 -11.51 -23.13
C ALA A 878 0.36 -12.93 -22.61
N ILE A 879 1.28 -13.65 -23.27
CA ILE A 879 1.75 -14.97 -22.84
C ILE A 879 2.47 -14.89 -21.49
N ILE A 880 3.39 -13.95 -21.32
CA ILE A 880 4.12 -13.78 -20.05
C ILE A 880 3.13 -13.52 -18.91
N LYS A 881 2.19 -12.60 -19.10
CA LYS A 881 1.17 -12.29 -18.10
C LYS A 881 0.25 -13.48 -17.80
N PHE A 882 -0.14 -14.24 -18.81
CA PHE A 882 -0.93 -15.45 -18.63
C PHE A 882 -0.17 -16.52 -17.82
N ARG A 883 1.12 -16.74 -18.11
CA ARG A 883 1.99 -17.66 -17.35
C ARG A 883 2.15 -17.23 -15.90
N GLN A 884 2.28 -15.93 -15.62
CA GLN A 884 2.34 -15.37 -14.26
C GLN A 884 1.07 -15.69 -13.47
N GLY A 885 -0.10 -15.43 -14.08
CA GLY A 885 -1.38 -15.80 -13.49
C GLY A 885 -1.48 -17.31 -13.24
N PHE A 886 -1.13 -18.14 -14.21
CA PHE A 886 -1.18 -19.59 -14.10
C PHE A 886 -0.23 -20.14 -13.01
N GLY A 887 0.93 -19.54 -12.84
CA GLY A 887 1.93 -19.93 -11.83
C GLY A 887 1.44 -19.78 -10.37
N ARG A 888 0.28 -19.20 -10.14
CA ARG A 888 -0.34 -19.11 -8.81
C ARG A 888 -1.05 -20.38 -8.37
N LEU A 889 -1.40 -21.23 -9.33
CA LEU A 889 -2.26 -22.38 -9.09
C LEU A 889 -1.56 -23.49 -8.27
N ILE A 890 -0.28 -23.78 -8.57
CA ILE A 890 0.47 -24.86 -7.94
C ILE A 890 1.72 -24.31 -7.28
N ARG A 891 1.86 -24.50 -5.96
CA ARG A 891 2.97 -24.00 -5.15
C ARG A 891 3.66 -25.06 -4.30
N LYS A 892 2.96 -26.16 -3.98
CA LYS A 892 3.46 -27.34 -3.26
C LYS A 892 3.37 -28.59 -4.12
N GLN A 893 4.19 -29.57 -3.79
CA GLN A 893 4.30 -30.82 -4.56
C GLN A 893 2.97 -31.61 -4.60
N ASN A 894 2.17 -31.53 -3.55
CA ASN A 894 0.93 -32.27 -3.39
C ASN A 894 -0.35 -31.43 -3.63
N SER A 895 -0.22 -30.17 -4.01
CA SER A 895 -1.39 -29.30 -4.28
C SER A 895 -2.04 -29.72 -5.61
N LYS A 896 -3.38 -29.80 -5.62
CA LYS A 896 -4.18 -29.95 -6.83
C LYS A 896 -4.92 -28.67 -7.14
N GLY A 897 -4.98 -28.28 -8.41
CA GLY A 897 -5.68 -27.07 -8.82
C GLY A 897 -6.33 -27.19 -10.20
N ILE A 898 -7.30 -26.29 -10.43
CA ILE A 898 -8.03 -26.18 -11.69
C ILE A 898 -7.86 -24.77 -12.24
N ALA A 899 -7.44 -24.63 -13.51
CA ALA A 899 -7.48 -23.36 -14.24
C ALA A 899 -8.62 -23.39 -15.24
N ILE A 900 -9.56 -22.48 -15.12
CA ILE A 900 -10.69 -22.33 -16.06
C ILE A 900 -10.44 -21.11 -16.93
N ILE A 901 -10.40 -21.28 -18.26
CA ILE A 901 -10.16 -20.20 -19.21
C ILE A 901 -11.47 -19.91 -19.94
N LEU A 902 -12.14 -18.83 -19.56
CA LEU A 902 -13.45 -18.43 -20.09
C LEU A 902 -13.33 -17.51 -21.33
N ASP A 903 -12.32 -17.77 -22.16
CA ASP A 903 -12.09 -17.05 -23.41
C ASP A 903 -11.93 -18.03 -24.56
N LYS A 904 -12.99 -18.20 -25.35
CA LYS A 904 -13.05 -19.14 -26.47
C LYS A 904 -11.96 -18.91 -27.53
N ARG A 905 -11.39 -17.70 -27.60
CA ARG A 905 -10.32 -17.37 -28.55
C ARG A 905 -9.09 -18.25 -28.41
N ILE A 906 -8.85 -18.83 -27.23
CA ILE A 906 -7.75 -19.80 -27.01
C ILE A 906 -7.93 -21.09 -27.84
N LEU A 907 -9.16 -21.46 -28.18
CA LEU A 907 -9.48 -22.62 -29.04
C LEU A 907 -9.63 -22.23 -30.50
N THR A 908 -10.20 -21.08 -30.80
CA THR A 908 -10.65 -20.69 -32.15
C THR A 908 -9.62 -19.90 -32.94
N ARG A 909 -8.67 -19.22 -32.26
CA ARG A 909 -7.66 -18.39 -32.92
C ARG A 909 -6.33 -19.13 -33.05
N SER A 910 -5.58 -18.87 -34.11
CA SER A 910 -4.28 -19.49 -34.38
C SER A 910 -3.27 -19.31 -33.26
N TYR A 911 -3.27 -18.13 -32.61
CA TYR A 911 -2.40 -17.82 -31.48
C TYR A 911 -2.78 -18.53 -30.18
N GLY A 912 -3.97 -19.09 -30.06
CA GLY A 912 -4.42 -19.77 -28.84
C GLY A 912 -3.53 -20.95 -28.44
N LYS A 913 -2.98 -21.66 -29.44
CA LYS A 913 -2.04 -22.76 -29.23
C LYS A 913 -0.76 -22.31 -28.51
N GLU A 914 -0.33 -21.04 -28.71
CA GLU A 914 0.87 -20.52 -28.06
C GLU A 914 0.66 -20.31 -26.55
N PHE A 915 -0.55 -19.91 -26.12
CA PHE A 915 -0.90 -19.85 -24.71
C PHE A 915 -0.86 -21.22 -24.05
N ILE A 916 -1.43 -22.24 -24.71
CA ILE A 916 -1.44 -23.63 -24.18
C ILE A 916 -0.02 -24.21 -24.11
N LYS A 917 0.82 -23.94 -25.11
CA LYS A 917 2.20 -24.38 -25.12
C LYS A 917 3.07 -23.67 -24.09
N SER A 918 2.71 -22.44 -23.71
CA SER A 918 3.50 -21.61 -22.80
C SER A 918 3.43 -22.07 -21.34
N ILE A 919 2.42 -22.83 -20.96
CA ILE A 919 2.31 -23.41 -19.62
C ILE A 919 2.91 -24.82 -19.56
N PRO A 920 3.33 -25.31 -18.40
CA PRO A 920 3.80 -26.68 -18.25
C PRO A 920 2.76 -27.71 -18.75
N LYS A 921 3.19 -28.89 -19.14
CA LYS A 921 2.28 -29.97 -19.58
C LYS A 921 1.29 -30.32 -18.45
N THR A 922 0.03 -29.99 -18.64
CA THR A 922 -1.09 -30.18 -17.70
C THR A 922 -2.06 -31.23 -18.22
N SER A 923 -2.98 -31.70 -17.38
CA SER A 923 -4.22 -32.33 -17.84
C SER A 923 -5.11 -31.28 -18.48
N PHE A 924 -5.73 -31.56 -19.60
CA PHE A 924 -6.53 -30.63 -20.39
C PHE A 924 -7.94 -31.18 -20.64
N SER A 925 -8.96 -30.35 -20.52
CA SER A 925 -10.36 -30.68 -20.76
C SER A 925 -11.02 -29.61 -21.61
N ASN A 926 -11.64 -30.04 -22.74
CA ASN A 926 -12.42 -29.21 -23.63
C ASN A 926 -13.84 -29.75 -23.68
N GLN A 927 -14.76 -29.17 -22.92
CA GLN A 927 -16.12 -29.66 -22.74
C GLN A 927 -17.14 -28.52 -22.79
N PRO A 928 -18.43 -28.82 -23.06
CA PRO A 928 -19.51 -27.87 -22.89
C PRO A 928 -19.63 -27.40 -21.43
N ILE A 929 -20.11 -26.18 -21.24
CA ILE A 929 -20.37 -25.54 -19.91
C ILE A 929 -21.13 -26.50 -18.99
N SER A 930 -22.13 -27.22 -19.49
CA SER A 930 -22.97 -28.16 -18.72
C SER A 930 -22.19 -29.27 -18.01
N ASN A 931 -21.02 -29.66 -18.49
CA ASN A 931 -20.25 -30.78 -17.96
C ASN A 931 -19.08 -30.35 -17.05
N ILE A 932 -18.82 -29.04 -16.94
CA ILE A 932 -17.63 -28.52 -16.25
C ILE A 932 -17.70 -28.77 -14.76
N HIS A 933 -18.88 -28.60 -14.14
CA HIS A 933 -19.03 -28.80 -12.70
C HIS A 933 -18.65 -30.23 -12.28
N ASN A 934 -19.18 -31.26 -12.96
CA ASN A 934 -18.84 -32.66 -12.68
C ASN A 934 -17.33 -32.93 -12.87
N ARG A 935 -16.74 -32.33 -13.92
CA ARG A 935 -15.31 -32.48 -14.17
C ARG A 935 -14.42 -31.85 -13.11
N MET A 936 -14.83 -30.69 -12.56
CA MET A 936 -14.13 -30.04 -11.44
C MET A 936 -14.21 -30.89 -10.17
N ASP A 937 -15.40 -31.39 -9.84
CA ASP A 937 -15.65 -32.20 -8.66
C ASP A 937 -14.86 -33.50 -8.72
N ASP A 938 -14.91 -34.23 -9.85
CA ASP A 938 -14.10 -35.45 -10.10
C ASP A 938 -12.59 -35.18 -9.89
N TRP A 939 -12.06 -34.02 -10.35
CA TRP A 939 -10.63 -33.73 -10.25
C TRP A 939 -10.17 -33.44 -8.83
N LEU A 940 -10.96 -32.67 -8.07
CA LEU A 940 -10.59 -32.28 -6.72
C LEU A 940 -10.85 -33.37 -5.69
N ASN A 941 -11.94 -34.18 -5.85
CA ASN A 941 -12.37 -35.19 -4.88
C ASN A 941 -11.81 -36.59 -5.13
N ASN A 942 -11.43 -36.92 -6.37
CA ASN A 942 -10.79 -38.20 -6.67
C ASN A 942 -9.33 -38.19 -6.21
N SER A 943 -9.11 -38.62 -4.99
CA SER A 943 -7.80 -38.92 -4.42
C SER A 943 -7.34 -40.31 -4.96
N THR A 944 -6.51 -40.33 -5.98
CA THR A 944 -5.73 -41.51 -6.34
C THR A 944 -4.26 -41.20 -6.29
#